data_b9d4a4b2e221928cd68689488179bc99
#
_entry.id   b9d4a4b2e221928cd68689488179bc99
#
_cell.length_a   1.000
_cell.length_b   1.000
_cell.length_c   1.000
_cell.angle_alpha   90.00
_cell.angle_beta   90.00
_cell.angle_gamma   90.00
#
_symmetry.space_group_name_H-M   'P 1'
#
loop_
_entity.id
_entity.type
_entity.pdbx_description
1 polymer ?
#
loop_
_entity_poly.entity_id
_entity_poly.type
_entity_poly.pdbx_seq_one_letter_code
_entity_poly.pdbx_strand_id
1 'polypeptide(L)'
;MNRSFSKRLDNKQMAAEQAYVEAERKAVHYFNQLDRHVSERTFENGLIEDFRQWKGRHLSLTSRLLRWLPMKRQPRANDDRLYIQWLHTTGKLDRYLQRSVSYIYMRDLGRALDAPHTQQRVQEVVDSLKNKLLRSDTGAGNDAQLPEFISMDGVYRWAQRERVEDAVIWVLDKLQQVTAHIPAELNAEQAQRKLIKIIVGVVLHAVEEMDASVPQTERSRRLDEAIRLGYAYGLTYPFIDDLLDSALLSVQEKEHYARLIRSALLTDSVPKLGDWSGSQPQLIRYIHSELREAFEYIKARQQQSGGQQLFFEQAYVFFQAQDVDRTRTLEDSTYTNEQLYVPVILKSACSRLVARSIIGAEENEGFDLRTFCYGIYNQLADDFADMFDDLAHGAVTPYTYYLKYYQQRNDLLNPFEMYWAVIHYLVHEVYRADEQTREVILARAINGLKRAYERLGAARYAETMELLTSGMPRLNRIVQQMVRQAEDVDFLDKLLRDEMLVHLRQEREQQAEFRETIETVRQHLNETLPLAKRDGLLPMNELLIDAVNYSLQGSGKRLRPIVAWVMAVQHYGLQQEVVMPLLRSLEYMHTASLIFDDLPSQDNSSTRRGRMTLHELHDSATAELSGLFLIQKSIREQASLNGFAPETVLQLIDYSAQKAEELCTGQAMDLRARGQRLTLAQLNDICFYKTGAAFEASLVMPALLAGAEASEIAVLQTFAYHAGIAFQIKDDLLDVKGDVVQLGKPVGQDVSNDSSTFVSVLGEAGARRQLWNHYCCALEALRKLPVGVPFLKHLLDYIVQRER
;
A
#
# COMPACT_ATOMS: atom_id res chain seq x y z
N MET A 1 -5.32 -41.78 -22.83
CA MET A 1 -5.16 -40.59 -21.97
C MET A 1 -6.48 -39.87 -21.66
N ASN A 2 -7.38 -39.62 -22.62
CA ASN A 2 -8.64 -38.85 -22.34
C ASN A 2 -9.61 -39.48 -21.31
N ARG A 3 -9.78 -40.82 -21.25
CA ARG A 3 -10.71 -41.43 -20.27
C ARG A 3 -10.24 -41.39 -18.81
N SER A 4 -8.92 -41.36 -18.54
CA SER A 4 -8.40 -41.27 -17.19
C SER A 4 -8.44 -39.82 -16.68
N PHE A 5 -8.31 -38.85 -17.59
CA PHE A 5 -8.40 -37.43 -17.30
C PHE A 5 -9.86 -37.03 -16.98
N SER A 6 -10.81 -37.48 -17.77
CA SER A 6 -12.25 -37.30 -17.54
C SER A 6 -12.66 -37.84 -16.18
N LYS A 7 -12.31 -39.11 -15.85
CA LYS A 7 -12.62 -39.70 -14.54
C LYS A 7 -11.99 -38.96 -13.34
N ARG A 8 -10.80 -38.41 -13.50
CA ARG A 8 -10.18 -37.56 -12.45
C ARG A 8 -10.91 -36.24 -12.26
N LEU A 9 -11.39 -35.65 -13.34
CA LEU A 9 -12.16 -34.40 -13.32
C LEU A 9 -13.51 -34.63 -12.61
N ASP A 10 -14.22 -35.71 -13.02
CA ASP A 10 -15.51 -36.09 -12.44
C ASP A 10 -15.37 -36.36 -10.93
N ASN A 11 -14.31 -37.03 -10.49
CA ASN A 11 -14.07 -37.31 -9.08
C ASN A 11 -13.75 -36.02 -8.25
N LYS A 12 -13.00 -35.08 -8.81
CA LYS A 12 -12.71 -33.82 -8.12
C LYS A 12 -13.91 -32.89 -8.04
N GLN A 13 -14.69 -32.84 -9.10
CA GLN A 13 -15.94 -32.12 -9.12
C GLN A 13 -16.91 -32.67 -8.07
N MET A 14 -17.06 -33.99 -7.99
CA MET A 14 -17.87 -34.64 -6.95
C MET A 14 -17.36 -34.33 -5.55
N ALA A 15 -16.04 -34.32 -5.33
CA ALA A 15 -15.47 -33.99 -4.02
C ALA A 15 -15.72 -32.51 -3.60
N ALA A 16 -15.56 -31.55 -4.53
CA ALA A 16 -15.81 -30.15 -4.27
C ALA A 16 -17.31 -29.86 -4.05
N GLU A 17 -18.19 -30.46 -4.83
CA GLU A 17 -19.64 -30.37 -4.64
C GLU A 17 -20.06 -31.01 -3.29
N GLN A 18 -19.46 -32.14 -2.92
CA GLN A 18 -19.69 -32.77 -1.63
C GLN A 18 -19.18 -31.88 -0.46
N ALA A 19 -18.04 -31.23 -0.61
CA ALA A 19 -17.53 -30.27 0.37
C ALA A 19 -18.48 -29.07 0.54
N TYR A 20 -19.07 -28.56 -0.55
CA TYR A 20 -20.08 -27.51 -0.48
C TYR A 20 -21.34 -27.96 0.28
N VAL A 21 -21.88 -29.15 -0.06
CA VAL A 21 -23.06 -29.70 0.62
C VAL A 21 -22.79 -29.92 2.12
N GLU A 22 -21.59 -30.39 2.47
CA GLU A 22 -21.21 -30.56 3.86
C GLU A 22 -21.07 -29.22 4.61
N ALA A 23 -20.46 -28.22 3.98
CA ALA A 23 -20.36 -26.86 4.53
C ALA A 23 -21.74 -26.21 4.69
N GLU A 24 -22.63 -26.37 3.72
CA GLU A 24 -24.02 -25.92 3.79
C GLU A 24 -24.77 -26.59 4.94
N ARG A 25 -24.62 -27.92 5.12
CA ARG A 25 -25.21 -28.65 6.25
C ARG A 25 -24.72 -28.13 7.60
N LYS A 26 -23.41 -27.84 7.72
CA LYS A 26 -22.86 -27.22 8.93
C LYS A 26 -23.45 -25.80 9.15
N ALA A 27 -23.55 -25.00 8.09
CA ALA A 27 -24.13 -23.66 8.18
C ALA A 27 -25.62 -23.71 8.59
N VAL A 28 -26.41 -24.64 8.04
CA VAL A 28 -27.81 -24.90 8.44
C VAL A 28 -27.87 -25.30 9.92
N HIS A 29 -26.95 -26.15 10.38
CA HIS A 29 -26.90 -26.56 11.78
C HIS A 29 -26.68 -25.36 12.71
N TYR A 30 -25.70 -24.49 12.41
CA TYR A 30 -25.47 -23.28 13.18
C TYR A 30 -26.63 -22.30 13.09
N PHE A 31 -27.22 -22.14 11.90
CA PHE A 31 -28.41 -21.31 11.74
C PHE A 31 -29.55 -21.79 12.66
N ASN A 32 -29.86 -23.08 12.65
CA ASN A 32 -30.94 -23.67 13.46
C ASN A 32 -30.69 -23.54 14.99
N GLN A 33 -29.41 -23.58 15.41
CA GLN A 33 -29.07 -23.33 16.81
C GLN A 33 -29.35 -21.86 17.19
N LEU A 34 -28.96 -20.92 16.34
CA LEU A 34 -29.16 -19.49 16.56
C LEU A 34 -30.63 -19.10 16.44
N ASP A 35 -31.36 -19.65 15.48
CA ASP A 35 -32.79 -19.44 15.31
C ASP A 35 -33.58 -19.89 16.55
N ARG A 36 -33.24 -21.06 17.12
CA ARG A 36 -33.81 -21.51 18.39
C ARG A 36 -33.51 -20.50 19.52
N HIS A 37 -32.28 -20.01 19.56
CA HIS A 37 -31.85 -19.03 20.57
C HIS A 37 -32.62 -17.70 20.46
N VAL A 38 -32.92 -17.26 19.24
CA VAL A 38 -33.79 -16.10 18.98
C VAL A 38 -35.21 -16.40 19.41
N SER A 39 -35.75 -17.54 19.05
CA SER A 39 -37.12 -17.94 19.34
C SER A 39 -37.41 -18.08 20.86
N GLU A 40 -36.45 -18.62 21.60
CA GLU A 40 -36.55 -18.79 23.07
C GLU A 40 -36.30 -17.48 23.82
N ARG A 41 -35.76 -16.46 23.18
CA ARG A 41 -35.41 -15.16 23.76
C ARG A 41 -34.54 -15.20 25.04
N THR A 42 -33.81 -16.28 25.22
CA THR A 42 -32.92 -16.49 26.39
C THR A 42 -31.78 -15.49 26.43
N PHE A 43 -31.35 -14.99 25.29
CA PHE A 43 -30.23 -14.06 25.13
C PHE A 43 -30.49 -12.67 25.74
N GLU A 44 -31.74 -12.18 25.79
CA GLU A 44 -32.07 -10.81 26.21
C GLU A 44 -31.64 -10.55 27.65
N ASN A 45 -32.00 -11.44 28.58
CA ASN A 45 -31.68 -11.29 30.00
C ASN A 45 -30.17 -11.43 30.25
N GLY A 46 -29.51 -12.36 29.57
CA GLY A 46 -28.04 -12.52 29.66
C GLY A 46 -27.30 -11.26 29.22
N LEU A 47 -27.65 -10.72 28.04
CA LEU A 47 -27.05 -9.47 27.56
C LEU A 47 -27.37 -8.25 28.43
N ILE A 48 -28.55 -8.15 29.01
CA ILE A 48 -28.87 -7.09 29.96
C ILE A 48 -27.92 -7.11 31.18
N GLU A 49 -27.61 -8.31 31.69
CA GLU A 49 -26.65 -8.46 32.78
C GLU A 49 -25.23 -8.16 32.36
N ASP A 50 -24.81 -8.66 31.20
CA ASP A 50 -23.50 -8.37 30.61
C ASP A 50 -23.30 -6.86 30.42
N PHE A 51 -24.29 -6.15 29.87
CA PHE A 51 -24.22 -4.69 29.71
C PHE A 51 -24.27 -3.94 31.04
N ARG A 52 -24.91 -4.45 32.08
CA ARG A 52 -24.85 -3.83 33.43
C ARG A 52 -23.44 -3.90 34.01
N GLN A 53 -22.77 -5.04 33.87
CA GLN A 53 -21.38 -5.21 34.29
C GLN A 53 -20.45 -4.32 33.49
N TRP A 54 -20.60 -4.32 32.13
CA TRP A 54 -19.84 -3.49 31.23
C TRP A 54 -20.03 -1.99 31.52
N LYS A 55 -21.26 -1.55 31.86
CA LYS A 55 -21.59 -0.17 32.20
C LYS A 55 -20.77 0.35 33.39
N GLY A 56 -20.54 -0.45 34.41
CA GLY A 56 -19.73 -0.09 35.56
C GLY A 56 -18.31 0.36 35.21
N ARG A 57 -17.76 -0.17 34.13
CA ARG A 57 -16.40 0.13 33.63
C ARG A 57 -16.35 1.32 32.67
N HIS A 58 -17.39 1.53 31.88
CA HIS A 58 -17.43 2.52 30.81
C HIS A 58 -18.22 3.79 31.13
N LEU A 59 -19.02 3.78 32.18
CA LEU A 59 -19.87 4.92 32.63
C LEU A 59 -19.67 5.26 34.10
N SER A 60 -18.42 5.38 34.59
CA SER A 60 -18.15 5.73 35.98
C SER A 60 -18.60 7.17 36.28
N LEU A 61 -19.10 7.42 37.52
CA LEU A 61 -19.48 8.75 37.98
C LEU A 61 -18.33 9.77 37.99
N THR A 62 -17.10 9.29 38.17
CA THR A 62 -15.89 10.12 38.12
C THR A 62 -15.59 10.65 36.72
N SER A 63 -15.93 9.91 35.67
CA SER A 63 -15.74 10.37 34.28
C SER A 63 -16.75 11.48 33.93
N ARG A 64 -17.96 11.50 34.52
CA ARG A 64 -18.96 12.55 34.33
C ARG A 64 -18.55 13.89 34.96
N LEU A 65 -17.95 13.87 36.16
CA LEU A 65 -17.47 15.08 36.83
C LEU A 65 -16.23 15.66 36.14
N LEU A 66 -15.37 14.81 35.59
CA LEU A 66 -14.14 15.22 34.89
C LEU A 66 -14.37 15.81 33.46
N ARG A 67 -15.55 15.62 32.87
CA ARG A 67 -15.95 16.26 31.58
C ARG A 67 -16.01 17.80 31.64
N TRP A 68 -16.11 18.37 32.84
CA TRP A 68 -16.14 19.82 33.03
C TRP A 68 -14.75 20.47 33.02
N LEU A 69 -13.67 19.65 33.07
CA LEU A 69 -12.30 20.15 33.01
C LEU A 69 -11.84 20.19 31.56
N PRO A 70 -11.43 21.36 31.01
CA PRO A 70 -11.06 21.51 29.57
C PRO A 70 -9.91 20.62 29.13
N MET A 71 -8.98 20.24 30.00
CA MET A 71 -7.83 19.39 29.72
C MET A 71 -8.14 17.89 29.60
N LYS A 72 -9.38 17.45 29.86
CA LYS A 72 -9.76 16.03 29.82
C LYS A 72 -10.87 15.72 28.83
N ARG A 73 -11.21 16.64 27.93
CA ARG A 73 -12.10 16.34 26.81
C ARG A 73 -11.37 15.47 25.79
N GLN A 74 -12.03 14.41 25.35
CA GLN A 74 -11.56 13.61 24.23
C GLN A 74 -11.34 14.53 23.02
N PRO A 75 -10.16 14.52 22.36
CA PRO A 75 -9.93 15.26 21.14
C PRO A 75 -10.97 14.90 20.08
N ARG A 76 -11.29 15.84 19.19
CA ARG A 76 -12.14 15.53 18.02
C ARG A 76 -11.43 14.54 17.14
N ALA A 77 -12.18 13.69 16.45
CA ALA A 77 -11.73 12.51 15.70
C ALA A 77 -10.73 12.76 14.53
N ASN A 78 -10.20 13.96 14.36
CA ASN A 78 -9.34 14.34 13.25
C ASN A 78 -7.85 14.53 13.64
N ASP A 79 -7.47 14.25 14.88
CA ASP A 79 -6.08 14.36 15.33
C ASP A 79 -5.71 13.13 16.17
N ASP A 80 -5.24 12.12 15.47
CA ASP A 80 -4.94 10.81 16.02
C ASP A 80 -3.77 10.84 17.00
N ARG A 81 -2.82 11.79 16.85
CA ARG A 81 -1.74 12.03 17.81
C ARG A 81 -2.27 12.56 19.13
N LEU A 82 -3.10 13.60 19.07
CA LEU A 82 -3.74 14.13 20.29
C LEU A 82 -4.60 13.08 20.97
N TYR A 83 -5.22 12.18 20.21
CA TYR A 83 -5.99 11.08 20.77
C TYR A 83 -5.12 10.05 21.48
N ILE A 84 -4.00 9.62 20.91
CA ILE A 84 -3.04 8.71 21.54
C ILE A 84 -2.40 9.34 22.78
N GLN A 85 -2.00 10.61 22.71
CA GLN A 85 -1.48 11.34 23.86
C GLN A 85 -2.53 11.48 24.97
N TRP A 86 -3.78 11.76 24.61
CA TRP A 86 -4.89 11.79 25.54
C TRP A 86 -5.12 10.42 26.20
N LEU A 87 -5.10 9.33 25.43
CA LEU A 87 -5.19 7.98 26.00
C LEU A 87 -4.03 7.70 26.97
N HIS A 88 -2.82 8.11 26.61
CA HIS A 88 -1.62 7.93 27.45
C HIS A 88 -1.72 8.75 28.74
N THR A 89 -2.00 10.05 28.63
CA THR A 89 -2.09 10.96 29.80
C THR A 89 -3.25 10.65 30.74
N THR A 90 -4.31 10.00 30.21
CA THR A 90 -5.45 9.56 31.01
C THR A 90 -5.31 8.13 31.54
N GLY A 91 -4.19 7.44 31.25
CA GLY A 91 -3.93 6.05 31.65
C GLY A 91 -4.80 5.01 30.93
N LYS A 92 -5.40 5.35 29.79
CA LYS A 92 -6.32 4.48 29.03
C LYS A 92 -5.65 3.75 27.87
N LEU A 93 -4.40 4.10 27.53
CA LEU A 93 -3.71 3.58 26.35
C LEU A 93 -3.54 2.06 26.40
N ASP A 94 -3.12 1.50 27.51
CA ASP A 94 -2.90 0.05 27.68
C ASP A 94 -4.20 -0.72 27.42
N ARG A 95 -5.30 -0.28 28.01
CA ARG A 95 -6.61 -0.91 27.82
C ARG A 95 -7.11 -0.79 26.40
N TYR A 96 -6.88 0.35 25.76
CA TYR A 96 -7.23 0.58 24.36
C TYR A 96 -6.46 -0.37 23.43
N LEU A 97 -5.13 -0.48 23.60
CA LEU A 97 -4.30 -1.39 22.82
C LEU A 97 -4.63 -2.85 23.09
N GLN A 98 -4.80 -3.23 24.37
CA GLN A 98 -5.16 -4.60 24.74
C GLN A 98 -6.48 -5.02 24.09
N ARG A 99 -7.53 -4.19 24.16
CA ARG A 99 -8.81 -4.44 23.50
C ARG A 99 -8.65 -4.59 21.97
N SER A 100 -7.86 -3.71 21.35
CA SER A 100 -7.64 -3.71 19.90
C SER A 100 -6.87 -4.94 19.41
N VAL A 101 -5.80 -5.32 20.12
CA VAL A 101 -5.02 -6.51 19.79
C VAL A 101 -5.84 -7.77 20.06
N SER A 102 -6.52 -7.87 21.20
CA SER A 102 -7.44 -8.98 21.50
C SER A 102 -8.51 -9.16 20.42
N TYR A 103 -9.05 -8.08 19.90
CA TYR A 103 -10.01 -8.12 18.81
C TYR A 103 -9.42 -8.77 17.54
N ILE A 104 -8.18 -8.44 17.15
CA ILE A 104 -7.48 -9.03 16.01
C ILE A 104 -7.26 -10.53 16.24
N TYR A 105 -6.82 -10.92 17.44
CA TYR A 105 -6.61 -12.34 17.77
C TYR A 105 -7.89 -13.17 17.70
N MET A 106 -9.02 -12.61 18.14
CA MET A 106 -10.32 -13.26 18.03
C MET A 106 -10.83 -13.29 16.57
N ARG A 107 -10.83 -12.14 15.91
CA ARG A 107 -11.42 -11.98 14.58
C ARG A 107 -10.63 -12.68 13.49
N ASP A 108 -9.33 -12.41 13.44
CA ASP A 108 -8.50 -12.82 12.31
C ASP A 108 -7.83 -14.18 12.57
N LEU A 109 -7.38 -14.44 13.78
CA LEU A 109 -6.66 -15.64 14.15
C LEU A 109 -7.54 -16.74 14.78
N GLY A 110 -8.82 -16.44 15.10
CA GLY A 110 -9.73 -17.38 15.71
C GLY A 110 -9.28 -17.93 17.08
N ARG A 111 -8.44 -17.17 17.80
CA ARG A 111 -7.87 -17.58 19.08
C ARG A 111 -8.87 -17.33 20.23
N ALA A 112 -8.80 -18.16 21.26
CA ALA A 112 -9.48 -17.96 22.53
C ALA A 112 -8.61 -17.08 23.45
N LEU A 113 -9.18 -16.00 23.99
CA LEU A 113 -8.42 -15.04 24.81
C LEU A 113 -8.11 -15.53 26.24
N ASP A 114 -8.86 -16.52 26.72
CA ASP A 114 -8.62 -17.19 28.00
C ASP A 114 -7.40 -18.13 27.99
N ALA A 115 -6.89 -18.48 26.80
CA ALA A 115 -5.71 -19.34 26.67
C ALA A 115 -4.45 -18.59 27.12
N PRO A 116 -3.63 -19.16 28.06
CA PRO A 116 -2.44 -18.48 28.60
C PRO A 116 -1.45 -18.03 27.53
N HIS A 117 -1.22 -18.84 26.51
CA HIS A 117 -0.35 -18.50 25.39
C HIS A 117 -0.88 -17.27 24.61
N THR A 118 -2.21 -17.21 24.36
CA THR A 118 -2.82 -16.08 23.68
C THR A 118 -2.70 -14.78 24.51
N GLN A 119 -2.91 -14.88 25.83
CA GLN A 119 -2.74 -13.74 26.74
C GLN A 119 -1.33 -13.18 26.73
N GLN A 120 -0.33 -14.07 26.80
CA GLN A 120 1.08 -13.67 26.73
C GLN A 120 1.39 -12.97 25.40
N ARG A 121 0.99 -13.54 24.28
CA ARG A 121 1.23 -12.96 22.94
C ARG A 121 0.53 -11.61 22.78
N VAL A 122 -0.71 -11.49 23.22
CA VAL A 122 -1.43 -10.21 23.21
C VAL A 122 -0.66 -9.16 24.00
N GLN A 123 -0.15 -9.50 25.19
CA GLN A 123 0.62 -8.56 26.01
C GLN A 123 1.95 -8.15 25.33
N GLU A 124 2.69 -9.08 24.74
CA GLU A 124 3.93 -8.81 23.99
C GLU A 124 3.68 -7.82 22.84
N VAL A 125 2.60 -8.02 22.08
CA VAL A 125 2.21 -7.11 20.98
C VAL A 125 1.80 -5.74 21.51
N VAL A 126 1.03 -5.68 22.59
CA VAL A 126 0.60 -4.43 23.24
C VAL A 126 1.81 -3.62 23.69
N ASP A 127 2.78 -4.24 24.36
CA ASP A 127 3.99 -3.57 24.85
C ASP A 127 4.84 -3.06 23.67
N SER A 128 4.96 -3.83 22.62
CA SER A 128 5.66 -3.43 21.39
C SER A 128 4.99 -2.22 20.73
N LEU A 129 3.67 -2.26 20.55
CA LEU A 129 2.90 -1.16 19.95
C LEU A 129 2.97 0.12 20.80
N LYS A 130 2.81 -0.01 22.12
CA LYS A 130 2.92 1.10 23.05
C LYS A 130 4.29 1.80 22.95
N ASN A 131 5.36 1.01 22.97
CA ASN A 131 6.71 1.55 22.84
C ASN A 131 6.94 2.28 21.51
N LYS A 132 6.37 1.78 20.42
CA LYS A 132 6.47 2.43 19.10
C LYS A 132 5.66 3.71 19.04
N LEU A 133 4.41 3.70 19.51
CA LEU A 133 3.54 4.87 19.50
C LEU A 133 4.07 6.02 20.38
N LEU A 134 4.72 5.71 21.50
CA LEU A 134 5.30 6.73 22.40
C LEU A 134 6.68 7.25 21.93
N ARG A 135 7.45 6.47 21.18
CA ARG A 135 8.75 6.90 20.63
C ARG A 135 8.63 7.85 19.44
N SER A 136 7.54 7.78 18.69
CA SER A 136 7.29 8.71 17.57
C SER A 136 7.05 10.16 18.03
N ASP A 137 6.83 10.39 19.34
CA ASP A 137 6.60 11.73 19.93
C ASP A 137 7.87 12.57 20.14
N THR A 138 9.08 12.02 19.97
CA THR A 138 10.34 12.74 20.27
C THR A 138 10.96 13.48 19.08
N GLY A 139 10.37 13.44 17.89
CA GLY A 139 10.81 14.14 16.70
C GLY A 139 10.12 15.51 16.54
N ALA A 140 10.90 16.59 16.71
CA ALA A 140 10.45 17.97 16.45
C ALA A 140 10.24 18.18 14.93
N GLY A 141 9.07 17.87 14.43
CA GLY A 141 8.66 18.17 13.05
C GLY A 141 7.16 18.13 12.92
N ASN A 142 6.57 19.16 12.31
CA ASN A 142 5.12 19.37 12.18
C ASN A 142 4.42 18.44 11.16
N ASP A 143 5.14 17.50 10.54
CA ASP A 143 4.55 16.59 9.57
C ASP A 143 3.99 15.33 10.26
N ALA A 144 2.73 15.03 9.97
CA ALA A 144 2.05 13.81 10.37
C ALA A 144 2.72 12.59 9.71
N GLN A 145 3.79 12.08 10.35
CA GLN A 145 4.46 10.87 9.87
C GLN A 145 3.69 9.65 10.40
N LEU A 146 3.31 8.76 9.49
CA LEU A 146 2.83 7.42 9.84
C LEU A 146 3.81 6.76 10.82
N PRO A 147 3.29 5.96 11.77
CA PRO A 147 4.17 5.14 12.59
C PRO A 147 5.16 4.39 11.69
N GLU A 148 6.43 4.40 12.03
CA GLU A 148 7.55 3.86 11.24
C GLU A 148 7.27 2.45 10.66
N PHE A 149 6.47 1.65 11.35
CA PHE A 149 6.11 0.28 10.92
C PHE A 149 5.06 0.22 9.79
N ILE A 150 4.41 1.34 9.44
CA ILE A 150 3.43 1.42 8.33
C ILE A 150 4.04 2.07 7.09
N SER A 151 5.17 2.78 7.25
CA SER A 151 5.88 3.40 6.14
C SER A 151 6.63 2.38 5.28
N MET A 152 6.86 2.68 4.00
CA MET A 152 7.55 1.78 3.07
C MET A 152 8.95 1.39 3.54
N ASP A 153 9.69 2.35 4.08
CA ASP A 153 11.01 2.12 4.65
C ASP A 153 10.94 1.26 5.93
N GLY A 154 9.95 1.49 6.79
CA GLY A 154 9.72 0.66 7.97
C GLY A 154 9.40 -0.80 7.63
N VAL A 155 8.58 -1.03 6.61
CA VAL A 155 8.30 -2.38 6.07
C VAL A 155 9.57 -3.01 5.51
N TYR A 156 10.39 -2.25 4.75
CA TYR A 156 11.64 -2.77 4.22
C TYR A 156 12.68 -3.04 5.32
N ARG A 157 12.79 -2.18 6.35
CA ARG A 157 13.66 -2.43 7.51
C ARG A 157 13.21 -3.66 8.31
N TRP A 158 11.89 -3.89 8.42
CA TRP A 158 11.37 -5.15 8.98
C TRP A 158 11.79 -6.34 8.11
N ALA A 159 11.67 -6.24 6.79
CA ALA A 159 12.08 -7.29 5.86
C ALA A 159 13.58 -7.64 6.01
N GLN A 160 14.44 -6.65 6.19
CA GLN A 160 15.88 -6.85 6.44
C GLN A 160 16.13 -7.62 7.75
N ARG A 161 15.42 -7.25 8.82
CA ARG A 161 15.55 -7.98 10.11
C ARG A 161 15.12 -9.43 10.02
N GLU A 162 14.03 -9.68 9.28
CA GLU A 162 13.49 -11.04 9.07
C GLU A 162 14.17 -11.78 7.90
N ARG A 163 15.05 -11.11 7.13
CA ARG A 163 15.76 -11.64 5.95
C ARG A 163 14.79 -12.11 4.85
N VAL A 164 13.79 -11.30 4.55
CA VAL A 164 12.74 -11.54 3.55
C VAL A 164 12.61 -10.39 2.54
N GLU A 165 13.71 -9.66 2.31
CA GLU A 165 13.71 -8.48 1.44
C GLU A 165 13.20 -8.81 0.03
N ASP A 166 13.60 -9.94 -0.53
CA ASP A 166 13.23 -10.35 -1.89
C ASP A 166 11.72 -10.57 -2.02
N ALA A 167 11.08 -11.15 -0.99
CA ALA A 167 9.62 -11.35 -0.99
C ALA A 167 8.87 -10.03 -0.85
N VAL A 168 9.37 -9.12 -0.01
CA VAL A 168 8.76 -7.79 0.19
C VAL A 168 8.92 -6.96 -1.07
N ILE A 169 10.09 -6.88 -1.67
CA ILE A 169 10.32 -6.17 -2.94
C ILE A 169 9.39 -6.74 -4.02
N TRP A 170 9.35 -8.07 -4.15
CA TRP A 170 8.51 -8.74 -5.14
C TRP A 170 7.01 -8.37 -4.96
N VAL A 171 6.48 -8.40 -3.73
CA VAL A 171 5.08 -8.08 -3.48
C VAL A 171 4.76 -6.61 -3.72
N LEU A 172 5.70 -5.70 -3.41
CA LEU A 172 5.55 -4.27 -3.70
C LEU A 172 5.50 -4.02 -5.22
N ASP A 173 6.39 -4.65 -5.99
CA ASP A 173 6.36 -4.60 -7.46
C ASP A 173 5.02 -5.13 -8.01
N LYS A 174 4.53 -6.26 -7.49
CA LYS A 174 3.24 -6.85 -7.88
C LYS A 174 2.05 -5.94 -7.55
N LEU A 175 2.02 -5.36 -6.35
CA LEU A 175 0.96 -4.41 -5.95
C LEU A 175 0.95 -3.16 -6.84
N GLN A 176 2.11 -2.67 -7.24
CA GLN A 176 2.24 -1.55 -8.17
C GLN A 176 1.69 -1.90 -9.56
N GLN A 177 2.06 -3.07 -10.10
CA GLN A 177 1.58 -3.55 -11.39
C GLN A 177 0.05 -3.72 -11.39
N VAL A 178 -0.52 -4.31 -10.34
CA VAL A 178 -1.98 -4.41 -10.18
C VAL A 178 -2.63 -3.03 -10.24
N THR A 179 -2.09 -2.07 -9.49
CA THR A 179 -2.64 -0.70 -9.45
C THR A 179 -2.56 -0.02 -10.83
N ALA A 180 -1.49 -0.23 -11.59
CA ALA A 180 -1.29 0.35 -12.91
C ALA A 180 -2.27 -0.19 -13.97
N HIS A 181 -2.79 -1.41 -13.79
CA HIS A 181 -3.71 -2.06 -14.73
C HIS A 181 -5.18 -1.93 -14.37
N ILE A 182 -5.50 -1.51 -13.12
CA ILE A 182 -6.89 -1.33 -12.69
C ILE A 182 -7.43 0.00 -13.26
N PRO A 183 -8.53 -0.02 -14.00
CA PRO A 183 -9.17 1.21 -14.49
C PRO A 183 -9.77 2.03 -13.33
N ALA A 184 -9.93 3.34 -13.57
CA ALA A 184 -10.42 4.28 -12.56
C ALA A 184 -11.80 3.90 -11.98
N GLU A 185 -12.64 3.24 -12.80
CA GLU A 185 -13.98 2.76 -12.43
C GLU A 185 -13.96 1.64 -11.37
N LEU A 186 -12.87 0.90 -11.29
CA LEU A 186 -12.62 -0.12 -10.25
C LEU A 186 -11.74 0.45 -9.15
N ASN A 187 -12.11 1.35 -8.40
CA ASN A 187 -11.34 1.91 -7.26
C ASN A 187 -10.04 1.15 -6.90
N ALA A 188 -8.97 1.41 -7.68
CA ALA A 188 -7.68 0.72 -7.57
C ALA A 188 -7.11 0.72 -6.14
N GLU A 189 -7.39 1.79 -5.39
CA GLU A 189 -6.98 1.96 -4.01
C GLU A 189 -7.69 0.97 -3.08
N GLN A 190 -8.97 0.75 -3.28
CA GLN A 190 -9.76 -0.21 -2.49
C GLN A 190 -9.30 -1.64 -2.76
N ALA A 191 -9.01 -1.97 -4.02
CA ALA A 191 -8.50 -3.28 -4.42
C ALA A 191 -7.11 -3.54 -3.82
N GLN A 192 -6.20 -2.57 -3.91
CA GLN A 192 -4.87 -2.66 -3.29
C GLN A 192 -4.95 -2.85 -1.77
N ARG A 193 -5.84 -2.13 -1.10
CA ARG A 193 -6.08 -2.27 0.35
C ARG A 193 -6.56 -3.67 0.73
N LYS A 194 -7.47 -4.24 -0.06
CA LYS A 194 -7.94 -5.60 0.18
C LYS A 194 -6.79 -6.59 0.06
N LEU A 195 -5.95 -6.46 -0.98
CA LEU A 195 -4.76 -7.30 -1.17
C LEU A 195 -3.79 -7.17 0.01
N ILE A 196 -3.44 -5.95 0.41
CA ILE A 196 -2.55 -5.71 1.56
C ILE A 196 -3.13 -6.33 2.85
N LYS A 197 -4.42 -6.13 3.12
CA LYS A 197 -5.09 -6.72 4.30
C LYS A 197 -4.98 -8.25 4.31
N ILE A 198 -5.13 -8.89 3.17
CA ILE A 198 -5.05 -10.35 3.05
C ILE A 198 -3.61 -10.82 3.23
N ILE A 199 -2.64 -10.17 2.58
CA ILE A 199 -1.21 -10.49 2.73
C ILE A 199 -0.82 -10.41 4.20
N VAL A 200 -1.15 -9.30 4.86
CA VAL A 200 -0.87 -9.10 6.29
C VAL A 200 -1.57 -10.17 7.14
N GLY A 201 -2.81 -10.53 6.83
CA GLY A 201 -3.55 -11.60 7.52
C GLY A 201 -2.84 -12.94 7.44
N VAL A 202 -2.40 -13.36 6.24
CA VAL A 202 -1.66 -14.61 6.05
C VAL A 202 -0.30 -14.58 6.76
N VAL A 203 0.42 -13.45 6.69
CA VAL A 203 1.70 -13.27 7.41
C VAL A 203 1.50 -13.35 8.92
N LEU A 204 0.45 -12.74 9.47
CA LEU A 204 0.12 -12.82 10.89
C LEU A 204 -0.14 -14.26 11.34
N HIS A 205 -0.90 -15.02 10.57
CA HIS A 205 -1.08 -16.45 10.85
C HIS A 205 0.25 -17.20 10.86
N ALA A 206 1.12 -16.96 9.88
CA ALA A 206 2.42 -17.61 9.82
C ALA A 206 3.33 -17.22 11.01
N VAL A 207 3.29 -15.96 11.43
CA VAL A 207 4.05 -15.48 12.62
C VAL A 207 3.55 -16.15 13.90
N GLU A 208 2.24 -16.31 14.05
CA GLU A 208 1.65 -16.96 15.22
C GLU A 208 1.96 -18.47 15.34
N GLU A 209 2.19 -19.14 14.21
CA GLU A 209 2.63 -20.55 14.20
C GLU A 209 4.15 -20.72 14.43
N MET A 210 4.88 -19.62 14.66
CA MET A 210 6.31 -19.62 14.90
C MET A 210 6.62 -19.07 16.30
N ASP A 211 7.15 -19.93 17.16
CA ASP A 211 7.68 -19.52 18.45
C ASP A 211 9.14 -19.05 18.37
N ALA A 212 9.69 -18.62 19.50
CA ALA A 212 11.06 -18.13 19.59
C ALA A 212 12.14 -19.23 19.33
N SER A 213 11.77 -20.51 19.32
CA SER A 213 12.70 -21.63 19.09
C SER A 213 12.93 -21.89 17.59
N VAL A 214 12.10 -21.35 16.72
CA VAL A 214 12.22 -21.54 15.25
C VAL A 214 13.51 -20.85 14.75
N PRO A 215 14.44 -21.59 14.10
CA PRO A 215 15.67 -21.01 13.57
C PRO A 215 15.38 -19.90 12.56
N GLN A 216 16.23 -18.86 12.53
CA GLN A 216 16.03 -17.69 11.66
C GLN A 216 15.90 -18.07 10.18
N THR A 217 16.61 -19.06 9.69
CA THR A 217 16.53 -19.54 8.30
C THR A 217 15.16 -20.11 7.96
N GLU A 218 14.57 -20.88 8.88
CA GLU A 218 13.24 -21.47 8.71
C GLU A 218 12.17 -20.39 8.90
N ARG A 219 12.36 -19.45 9.83
CA ARG A 219 11.50 -18.31 10.03
C ARG A 219 11.42 -17.46 8.76
N SER A 220 12.58 -17.11 8.17
CA SER A 220 12.65 -16.34 6.92
C SER A 220 11.97 -17.08 5.77
N ARG A 221 12.19 -18.40 5.65
CA ARG A 221 11.54 -19.22 4.61
C ARG A 221 10.01 -19.21 4.73
N ARG A 222 9.48 -19.40 5.96
CA ARG A 222 8.02 -19.39 6.20
C ARG A 222 7.41 -18.02 5.97
N LEU A 223 8.11 -16.94 6.32
CA LEU A 223 7.64 -15.57 6.07
C LEU A 223 7.65 -15.22 4.57
N ASP A 224 8.72 -15.56 3.83
CA ASP A 224 8.77 -15.40 2.37
C ASP A 224 7.59 -16.13 1.72
N GLU A 225 7.36 -17.37 2.10
CA GLU A 225 6.26 -18.17 1.62
C GLU A 225 4.88 -17.57 1.97
N ALA A 226 4.70 -17.09 3.19
CA ALA A 226 3.45 -16.47 3.64
C ALA A 226 3.14 -15.17 2.89
N ILE A 227 4.14 -14.34 2.59
CA ILE A 227 3.98 -13.12 1.80
C ILE A 227 3.49 -13.45 0.40
N ARG A 228 4.12 -14.42 -0.28
CA ARG A 228 3.75 -14.83 -1.64
C ARG A 228 2.40 -15.54 -1.67
N LEU A 229 2.12 -16.40 -0.71
CA LEU A 229 0.82 -17.07 -0.58
C LEU A 229 -0.30 -16.06 -0.27
N GLY A 230 -0.02 -15.06 0.57
CA GLY A 230 -0.97 -13.99 0.87
C GLY A 230 -1.36 -13.19 -0.38
N TYR A 231 -0.39 -12.84 -1.22
CA TYR A 231 -0.64 -12.20 -2.51
C TYR A 231 -1.42 -13.10 -3.45
N ALA A 232 -0.99 -14.36 -3.63
CA ALA A 232 -1.65 -15.31 -4.50
C ALA A 232 -3.10 -15.56 -4.08
N TYR A 233 -3.35 -15.75 -2.78
CA TYR A 233 -4.71 -15.88 -2.24
C TYR A 233 -5.54 -14.62 -2.47
N GLY A 234 -4.96 -13.45 -2.22
CA GLY A 234 -5.64 -12.18 -2.44
C GLY A 234 -6.15 -12.02 -3.88
N LEU A 235 -5.39 -12.49 -4.86
CA LEU A 235 -5.79 -12.48 -6.27
C LEU A 235 -6.87 -13.50 -6.61
N THR A 236 -6.86 -14.69 -5.98
CA THR A 236 -7.77 -15.76 -6.39
C THR A 236 -9.23 -15.48 -6.11
N TYR A 237 -9.54 -14.62 -5.13
CA TYR A 237 -10.91 -14.38 -4.71
C TYR A 237 -11.28 -12.91 -4.51
N PRO A 238 -10.67 -12.13 -3.60
CA PRO A 238 -11.18 -10.80 -3.29
C PRO A 238 -11.12 -9.84 -4.46
N PHE A 239 -10.14 -10.02 -5.34
CA PHE A 239 -9.98 -9.21 -6.55
C PHE A 239 -10.99 -9.59 -7.62
N ILE A 240 -11.28 -10.90 -7.76
CA ILE A 240 -12.26 -11.39 -8.72
C ILE A 240 -13.68 -11.00 -8.32
N ASP A 241 -13.97 -11.00 -7.03
CA ASP A 241 -15.26 -10.58 -6.49
C ASP A 241 -15.57 -9.15 -6.92
N ASP A 242 -14.66 -8.21 -6.70
CA ASP A 242 -14.82 -6.83 -7.13
C ASP A 242 -15.00 -6.69 -8.66
N LEU A 243 -14.31 -7.50 -9.45
CA LEU A 243 -14.45 -7.52 -10.89
C LEU A 243 -15.84 -8.03 -11.33
N LEU A 244 -16.32 -9.12 -10.74
CA LEU A 244 -17.61 -9.70 -11.04
C LEU A 244 -18.78 -8.84 -10.55
N ASP A 245 -18.59 -8.10 -9.47
CA ASP A 245 -19.60 -7.17 -8.94
C ASP A 245 -19.60 -5.82 -9.67
N SER A 246 -18.52 -5.48 -10.38
CA SER A 246 -18.39 -4.21 -11.10
C SER A 246 -19.37 -4.07 -12.29
N ALA A 247 -19.58 -2.83 -12.76
CA ALA A 247 -20.29 -2.54 -13.99
C ALA A 247 -19.44 -2.64 -15.27
N LEU A 248 -18.17 -3.03 -15.16
CA LEU A 248 -17.22 -3.11 -16.28
C LEU A 248 -17.50 -4.24 -17.26
N LEU A 249 -18.10 -5.31 -16.76
CA LEU A 249 -18.44 -6.50 -17.55
C LEU A 249 -19.94 -6.63 -17.71
N SER A 250 -20.38 -7.04 -18.90
CA SER A 250 -21.76 -7.42 -19.15
C SER A 250 -22.13 -8.71 -18.37
N VAL A 251 -23.42 -8.98 -18.21
CA VAL A 251 -23.90 -10.19 -17.53
C VAL A 251 -23.31 -11.44 -18.15
N GLN A 252 -23.28 -11.55 -19.47
CA GLN A 252 -22.73 -12.69 -20.21
C GLN A 252 -21.23 -12.87 -20.00
N GLU A 253 -20.47 -11.75 -19.94
CA GLU A 253 -19.04 -11.78 -19.68
C GLU A 253 -18.75 -12.20 -18.23
N LYS A 254 -19.53 -11.72 -17.27
CA LYS A 254 -19.46 -12.16 -15.86
C LYS A 254 -19.70 -13.65 -15.72
N GLU A 255 -20.75 -14.18 -16.34
CA GLU A 255 -21.03 -15.61 -16.34
C GLU A 255 -19.93 -16.44 -17.01
N HIS A 256 -19.38 -15.94 -18.11
CA HIS A 256 -18.27 -16.61 -18.78
C HIS A 256 -17.02 -16.66 -17.89
N TYR A 257 -16.67 -15.53 -17.27
CA TYR A 257 -15.50 -15.46 -16.39
C TYR A 257 -15.70 -16.26 -15.10
N ALA A 258 -16.90 -16.23 -14.51
CA ALA A 258 -17.26 -17.05 -13.35
C ALA A 258 -17.12 -18.57 -13.66
N ARG A 259 -17.50 -19.02 -14.86
CA ARG A 259 -17.27 -20.41 -15.30
C ARG A 259 -15.80 -20.77 -15.41
N LEU A 260 -14.93 -19.84 -15.87
CA LEU A 260 -13.47 -20.04 -15.90
C LEU A 260 -12.91 -20.22 -14.50
N ILE A 261 -13.33 -19.37 -13.54
CA ILE A 261 -12.89 -19.47 -12.15
C ILE A 261 -13.37 -20.77 -11.51
N ARG A 262 -14.64 -21.12 -11.68
CA ARG A 262 -15.18 -22.40 -11.17
C ARG A 262 -14.38 -23.58 -11.73
N SER A 263 -14.07 -23.57 -13.02
CA SER A 263 -13.23 -24.59 -13.63
C SER A 263 -11.82 -24.62 -13.03
N ALA A 264 -11.22 -23.46 -12.76
CA ALA A 264 -9.91 -23.40 -12.13
C ALA A 264 -9.88 -24.02 -10.73
N LEU A 265 -10.90 -23.75 -9.92
CA LEU A 265 -11.03 -24.31 -8.57
C LEU A 265 -11.23 -25.85 -8.60
N LEU A 266 -11.98 -26.35 -9.57
CA LEU A 266 -12.24 -27.79 -9.72
C LEU A 266 -11.06 -28.57 -10.33
N THR A 267 -10.28 -27.93 -11.21
CA THR A 267 -9.19 -28.62 -11.94
C THR A 267 -7.79 -28.33 -11.41
N ASP A 268 -7.66 -27.47 -10.40
CA ASP A 268 -6.41 -26.93 -9.86
C ASP A 268 -5.54 -26.23 -10.94
N SER A 269 -6.15 -25.78 -12.02
CA SER A 269 -5.46 -25.08 -13.10
C SER A 269 -6.40 -24.09 -13.78
N VAL A 270 -5.88 -22.90 -14.08
CA VAL A 270 -6.65 -21.88 -14.77
C VAL A 270 -6.74 -22.21 -16.26
N PRO A 271 -7.94 -22.42 -16.83
CA PRO A 271 -8.10 -22.65 -18.26
C PRO A 271 -7.52 -21.47 -19.08
N LYS A 272 -7.14 -21.71 -20.33
CA LYS A 272 -6.75 -20.62 -21.23
C LYS A 272 -7.95 -19.70 -21.44
N LEU A 273 -7.69 -18.39 -21.40
CA LEU A 273 -8.74 -17.37 -21.63
C LEU A 273 -9.37 -17.48 -23.04
N GLY A 274 -8.61 -18.00 -24.01
CA GLY A 274 -9.00 -18.00 -25.41
C GLY A 274 -8.96 -16.59 -26.01
N ASP A 275 -9.69 -16.39 -27.10
CA ASP A 275 -9.81 -15.09 -27.76
C ASP A 275 -10.90 -14.29 -27.06
N TRP A 276 -10.51 -13.53 -26.02
CA TRP A 276 -11.42 -12.61 -25.34
C TRP A 276 -11.72 -11.42 -26.24
N SER A 277 -12.93 -11.36 -26.77
CA SER A 277 -13.44 -10.26 -27.62
C SER A 277 -14.38 -9.30 -26.88
N GLY A 278 -14.52 -9.48 -25.56
CA GLY A 278 -15.41 -8.68 -24.70
C GLY A 278 -14.78 -7.37 -24.23
N SER A 279 -15.46 -6.77 -23.27
CA SER A 279 -15.05 -5.50 -22.63
C SER A 279 -13.70 -5.64 -21.94
N GLN A 280 -12.95 -4.53 -21.83
CA GLN A 280 -11.70 -4.43 -21.09
C GLN A 280 -10.66 -5.55 -21.40
N PRO A 281 -10.30 -5.80 -22.68
CA PRO A 281 -9.51 -6.98 -23.03
C PRO A 281 -8.09 -6.98 -22.42
N GLN A 282 -7.48 -5.81 -22.23
CA GLN A 282 -6.15 -5.70 -21.62
C GLN A 282 -6.21 -6.04 -20.13
N LEU A 283 -7.19 -5.51 -19.40
CA LEU A 283 -7.43 -5.79 -17.99
C LEU A 283 -7.69 -7.28 -17.76
N ILE A 284 -8.59 -7.87 -18.53
CA ILE A 284 -8.96 -9.29 -18.38
C ILE A 284 -7.77 -10.21 -18.67
N ARG A 285 -6.97 -9.92 -19.70
CA ARG A 285 -5.75 -10.70 -19.99
C ARG A 285 -4.72 -10.59 -18.87
N TYR A 286 -4.53 -9.39 -18.34
CA TYR A 286 -3.63 -9.17 -17.21
C TYR A 286 -4.09 -9.95 -15.97
N ILE A 287 -5.36 -9.76 -15.54
CA ILE A 287 -5.92 -10.46 -14.38
C ILE A 287 -5.85 -11.97 -14.55
N HIS A 288 -6.16 -12.46 -15.74
CA HIS A 288 -6.13 -13.90 -16.03
C HIS A 288 -4.71 -14.49 -15.96
N SER A 289 -3.69 -13.72 -16.41
CA SER A 289 -2.29 -14.11 -16.29
C SER A 289 -1.84 -14.18 -14.83
N GLU A 290 -2.15 -13.14 -14.04
CA GLU A 290 -1.82 -13.09 -12.61
C GLU A 290 -2.54 -14.19 -11.82
N LEU A 291 -3.81 -14.43 -12.13
CA LEU A 291 -4.60 -15.49 -11.54
C LEU A 291 -3.98 -16.87 -11.81
N ARG A 292 -3.54 -17.11 -13.02
CA ARG A 292 -2.89 -18.35 -13.40
C ARG A 292 -1.59 -18.57 -12.62
N GLU A 293 -0.75 -17.55 -12.53
CA GLU A 293 0.49 -17.58 -11.74
C GLU A 293 0.18 -17.87 -10.25
N ALA A 294 -0.85 -17.21 -9.69
CA ALA A 294 -1.27 -17.40 -8.31
C ALA A 294 -1.74 -18.84 -8.04
N PHE A 295 -2.59 -19.42 -8.87
CA PHE A 295 -3.07 -20.80 -8.72
C PHE A 295 -1.92 -21.82 -8.88
N GLU A 296 -1.04 -21.63 -9.85
CA GLU A 296 0.13 -22.50 -10.04
C GLU A 296 1.06 -22.46 -8.81
N TYR A 297 1.26 -21.27 -8.24
CA TYR A 297 2.07 -21.10 -7.02
C TYR A 297 1.45 -21.79 -5.81
N ILE A 298 0.17 -21.55 -5.53
CA ILE A 298 -0.56 -22.21 -4.43
C ILE A 298 -0.50 -23.73 -4.58
N LYS A 299 -0.78 -24.24 -5.79
CA LYS A 299 -0.76 -25.67 -6.09
C LYS A 299 0.61 -26.29 -5.82
N ALA A 300 1.68 -25.66 -6.31
CA ALA A 300 3.04 -26.16 -6.12
C ALA A 300 3.42 -26.27 -4.64
N ARG A 301 2.97 -25.31 -3.82
CA ARG A 301 3.27 -25.29 -2.39
C ARG A 301 2.44 -26.29 -1.60
N GLN A 302 1.17 -26.42 -1.89
CA GLN A 302 0.33 -27.41 -1.21
C GLN A 302 0.71 -28.86 -1.53
N GLN A 303 1.26 -29.13 -2.71
CA GLN A 303 1.82 -30.44 -3.04
C GLN A 303 2.95 -30.86 -2.13
N GLN A 304 3.73 -29.92 -1.65
CA GLN A 304 4.85 -30.20 -0.74
C GLN A 304 4.42 -30.44 0.71
N SER A 305 3.28 -29.89 1.14
CA SER A 305 2.79 -29.95 2.53
C SER A 305 1.72 -31.02 2.80
N GLY A 306 1.31 -31.81 1.82
CA GLY A 306 0.30 -32.87 1.99
C GLY A 306 -1.15 -32.40 2.15
N GLY A 307 -1.40 -31.09 2.15
CA GLY A 307 -2.72 -30.47 2.34
C GLY A 307 -3.45 -30.06 1.05
N GLN A 308 -3.16 -30.69 -0.07
CA GLN A 308 -3.53 -30.27 -1.43
C GLN A 308 -5.02 -30.02 -1.70
N GLN A 309 -5.91 -30.67 -0.99
CA GLN A 309 -7.35 -30.60 -1.28
C GLN A 309 -8.03 -29.45 -0.52
N LEU A 310 -7.63 -29.18 0.69
CA LEU A 310 -8.38 -28.31 1.61
C LEU A 310 -8.51 -26.86 1.12
N PHE A 311 -7.47 -26.29 0.55
CA PHE A 311 -7.56 -24.91 0.00
C PHE A 311 -8.56 -24.82 -1.14
N PHE A 312 -8.46 -25.71 -2.13
CA PHE A 312 -9.32 -25.67 -3.32
C PHE A 312 -10.78 -25.98 -2.98
N GLU A 313 -11.02 -26.90 -2.07
CA GLU A 313 -12.35 -27.23 -1.56
C GLU A 313 -12.98 -26.02 -0.84
N GLN A 314 -12.25 -25.39 0.06
CA GLN A 314 -12.75 -24.23 0.80
C GLN A 314 -12.91 -23.00 -0.11
N ALA A 315 -11.99 -22.78 -1.04
CA ALA A 315 -12.11 -21.71 -2.04
C ALA A 315 -13.31 -21.95 -2.97
N TYR A 316 -13.60 -23.21 -3.33
CA TYR A 316 -14.79 -23.55 -4.10
C TYR A 316 -16.08 -23.30 -3.31
N VAL A 317 -16.14 -23.72 -2.05
CA VAL A 317 -17.29 -23.47 -1.17
C VAL A 317 -17.57 -21.97 -1.07
N PHE A 318 -16.52 -21.18 -0.89
CA PHE A 318 -16.64 -19.74 -0.79
C PHE A 318 -17.12 -19.10 -2.10
N PHE A 319 -16.50 -19.46 -3.22
CA PHE A 319 -16.90 -19.00 -4.56
C PHE A 319 -18.35 -19.36 -4.87
N GLN A 320 -18.75 -20.59 -4.58
CA GLN A 320 -20.12 -21.07 -4.83
C GLN A 320 -21.14 -20.33 -3.97
N ALA A 321 -20.84 -20.07 -2.69
CA ALA A 321 -21.70 -19.28 -1.81
C ALA A 321 -21.91 -17.84 -2.34
N GLN A 322 -20.88 -17.22 -2.89
CA GLN A 322 -20.98 -15.90 -3.51
C GLN A 322 -21.78 -15.93 -4.81
N ASP A 323 -21.55 -16.94 -5.63
CA ASP A 323 -22.26 -17.08 -6.91
C ASP A 323 -23.77 -17.27 -6.70
N VAL A 324 -24.17 -18.07 -5.72
CA VAL A 324 -25.55 -18.21 -5.28
C VAL A 324 -26.15 -16.87 -4.84
N ASP A 325 -25.41 -16.09 -4.09
CA ASP A 325 -25.86 -14.81 -3.58
C ASP A 325 -26.08 -13.76 -4.70
N ARG A 326 -25.20 -13.75 -5.72
CA ARG A 326 -25.31 -12.86 -6.88
C ARG A 326 -26.53 -13.14 -7.75
N THR A 327 -27.07 -14.35 -7.70
CA THR A 327 -28.27 -14.72 -8.50
C THR A 327 -29.58 -14.29 -7.85
N ARG A 328 -29.54 -13.79 -6.61
CA ARG A 328 -30.74 -13.40 -5.86
C ARG A 328 -31.21 -12.01 -6.24
N THR A 329 -32.52 -11.82 -6.13
CA THR A 329 -33.17 -10.53 -6.37
C THR A 329 -34.09 -10.17 -5.22
N LEU A 330 -34.10 -8.89 -4.84
CA LEU A 330 -35.03 -8.37 -3.84
C LEU A 330 -36.51 -8.41 -4.28
N GLU A 331 -36.78 -8.67 -5.56
CA GLU A 331 -38.14 -8.80 -6.08
C GLU A 331 -38.79 -10.16 -5.74
N ASP A 332 -38.01 -11.15 -5.41
CA ASP A 332 -38.51 -12.45 -4.98
C ASP A 332 -38.87 -12.41 -3.48
N SER A 333 -40.17 -12.49 -3.17
CA SER A 333 -40.70 -12.45 -1.81
C SER A 333 -40.76 -13.82 -1.11
N THR A 334 -40.21 -14.88 -1.73
CA THR A 334 -40.40 -16.27 -1.29
C THR A 334 -39.24 -16.82 -0.47
N TYR A 335 -38.12 -16.14 -0.35
CA TYR A 335 -36.97 -16.64 0.39
C TYR A 335 -37.28 -16.97 1.83
N THR A 336 -36.85 -18.14 2.28
CA THR A 336 -36.92 -18.56 3.69
C THR A 336 -35.78 -17.93 4.49
N ASN A 337 -35.92 -17.90 5.82
CA ASN A 337 -34.84 -17.44 6.70
C ASN A 337 -33.55 -18.25 6.48
N GLU A 338 -33.63 -19.57 6.34
CA GLU A 338 -32.47 -20.41 6.03
C GLU A 338 -31.79 -19.99 4.74
N GLN A 339 -32.56 -19.75 3.66
CA GLN A 339 -32.00 -19.27 2.39
C GLN A 339 -31.34 -17.89 2.52
N LEU A 340 -31.80 -17.01 3.42
CA LEU A 340 -31.20 -15.70 3.65
C LEU A 340 -29.91 -15.78 4.47
N TYR A 341 -29.88 -16.61 5.52
CA TYR A 341 -28.78 -16.61 6.48
C TYR A 341 -27.66 -17.62 6.15
N VAL A 342 -27.94 -18.77 5.52
CA VAL A 342 -26.92 -19.78 5.21
C VAL A 342 -25.78 -19.23 4.36
N PRO A 343 -26.02 -18.46 3.30
CA PRO A 343 -24.92 -17.85 2.53
C PRO A 343 -24.09 -16.85 3.32
N VAL A 344 -24.73 -16.08 4.21
CA VAL A 344 -24.04 -15.18 5.13
C VAL A 344 -23.05 -15.94 6.01
N ILE A 345 -23.48 -17.09 6.55
CA ILE A 345 -22.66 -17.97 7.37
C ILE A 345 -21.48 -18.53 6.58
N LEU A 346 -21.74 -19.04 5.39
CA LEU A 346 -20.71 -19.62 4.52
C LEU A 346 -19.67 -18.58 4.10
N LYS A 347 -20.11 -17.42 3.60
CA LYS A 347 -19.23 -16.35 3.17
C LYS A 347 -18.30 -15.89 4.28
N SER A 348 -18.84 -15.63 5.46
CA SER A 348 -18.11 -15.08 6.59
C SER A 348 -17.11 -16.06 7.21
N ALA A 349 -17.39 -17.36 7.19
CA ALA A 349 -16.52 -18.39 7.74
C ALA A 349 -15.42 -18.80 6.76
N CYS A 350 -15.76 -19.06 5.50
CA CYS A 350 -14.85 -19.65 4.52
C CYS A 350 -13.59 -18.79 4.27
N SER A 351 -13.69 -17.47 4.25
CA SER A 351 -12.52 -16.60 4.02
C SER A 351 -11.40 -16.81 5.05
N ARG A 352 -11.74 -17.08 6.30
CA ARG A 352 -10.78 -17.37 7.38
C ARG A 352 -10.23 -18.78 7.30
N LEU A 353 -11.11 -19.73 6.97
CA LEU A 353 -10.71 -21.12 6.75
C LEU A 353 -9.74 -21.24 5.58
N VAL A 354 -9.99 -20.50 4.50
CA VAL A 354 -9.08 -20.42 3.34
C VAL A 354 -7.73 -19.81 3.74
N ALA A 355 -7.72 -18.68 4.47
CA ALA A 355 -6.48 -18.04 4.91
C ALA A 355 -5.61 -18.97 5.79
N ARG A 356 -6.26 -19.81 6.60
CA ARG A 356 -5.55 -20.79 7.44
C ARG A 356 -5.07 -22.00 6.65
N SER A 357 -5.91 -22.53 5.76
CA SER A 357 -5.58 -23.69 4.96
C SER A 357 -4.41 -23.46 4.02
N ILE A 358 -4.22 -22.20 3.57
CA ILE A 358 -3.15 -21.85 2.63
C ILE A 358 -1.75 -21.97 3.26
N ILE A 359 -1.63 -21.72 4.58
CA ILE A 359 -0.37 -21.88 5.32
C ILE A 359 -0.23 -23.23 6.00
N GLY A 360 -1.26 -24.09 5.94
CA GLY A 360 -1.23 -25.42 6.56
C GLY A 360 -1.21 -25.40 8.08
N ALA A 361 -1.78 -24.38 8.73
CA ALA A 361 -1.82 -24.28 10.18
C ALA A 361 -2.69 -25.37 10.81
N GLU A 362 -2.24 -25.91 11.96
CA GLU A 362 -2.95 -26.97 12.68
C GLU A 362 -4.28 -26.47 13.27
N GLU A 363 -5.31 -27.34 13.29
CA GLU A 363 -6.60 -27.01 13.88
C GLU A 363 -6.53 -27.08 15.41
N ASN A 364 -6.92 -26.00 16.08
CA ASN A 364 -7.11 -25.99 17.52
C ASN A 364 -8.55 -26.38 17.86
N GLU A 365 -8.75 -27.06 18.98
CA GLU A 365 -10.07 -27.43 19.48
C GLU A 365 -11.02 -26.22 19.53
N GLY A 366 -12.21 -26.36 18.95
CA GLY A 366 -13.22 -25.31 18.87
C GLY A 366 -12.95 -24.19 17.87
N PHE A 367 -11.91 -24.30 17.04
CA PHE A 367 -11.57 -23.27 16.02
C PHE A 367 -12.71 -23.08 15.03
N ASP A 368 -13.30 -24.13 14.51
CA ASP A 368 -14.41 -24.07 13.57
C ASP A 368 -15.60 -23.31 14.16
N LEU A 369 -16.01 -23.67 15.37
CA LEU A 369 -17.12 -23.03 16.07
C LEU A 369 -16.85 -21.52 16.28
N ARG A 370 -15.65 -21.16 16.74
CA ARG A 370 -15.26 -19.76 16.89
C ARG A 370 -15.29 -19.02 15.57
N THR A 371 -14.74 -19.65 14.52
CA THR A 371 -14.64 -19.02 13.18
C THR A 371 -16.02 -18.79 12.58
N PHE A 372 -16.92 -19.78 12.64
CA PHE A 372 -18.27 -19.66 12.11
C PHE A 372 -19.08 -18.61 12.88
N CYS A 373 -19.17 -18.72 14.20
CA CYS A 373 -19.99 -17.81 15.00
C CYS A 373 -19.45 -16.37 14.95
N TYR A 374 -18.13 -16.20 15.00
CA TYR A 374 -17.55 -14.87 14.88
C TYR A 374 -17.72 -14.29 13.46
N GLY A 375 -17.71 -15.14 12.46
CA GLY A 375 -18.02 -14.79 11.08
C GLY A 375 -19.43 -14.22 10.93
N ILE A 376 -20.44 -14.92 11.45
CA ILE A 376 -21.84 -14.48 11.43
C ILE A 376 -21.98 -13.12 12.11
N TYR A 377 -21.39 -12.97 13.30
CA TYR A 377 -21.36 -11.69 14.03
C TYR A 377 -20.82 -10.51 13.19
N ASN A 378 -19.67 -10.72 12.54
CA ASN A 378 -19.08 -9.66 11.71
C ASN A 378 -19.93 -9.34 10.49
N GLN A 379 -20.43 -10.37 9.77
CA GLN A 379 -21.22 -10.15 8.57
C GLN A 379 -22.52 -9.41 8.88
N LEU A 380 -23.22 -9.81 9.94
CA LEU A 380 -24.44 -9.11 10.37
C LEU A 380 -24.14 -7.66 10.81
N ALA A 381 -22.96 -7.38 11.38
CA ALA A 381 -22.54 -6.03 11.70
C ALA A 381 -22.24 -5.19 10.45
N ASP A 382 -21.61 -5.79 9.44
CA ASP A 382 -21.31 -5.14 8.16
C ASP A 382 -22.60 -4.91 7.36
N ASP A 383 -23.49 -5.90 7.24
CA ASP A 383 -24.80 -5.78 6.59
C ASP A 383 -25.69 -4.71 7.28
N PHE A 384 -25.64 -4.61 8.61
CA PHE A 384 -26.29 -3.52 9.33
C PHE A 384 -25.70 -2.16 8.99
N ALA A 385 -24.39 -2.08 8.89
CA ALA A 385 -23.71 -0.85 8.54
C ALA A 385 -24.10 -0.37 7.14
N ASP A 386 -24.20 -1.25 6.18
CA ASP A 386 -24.39 -0.90 4.77
C ASP A 386 -25.82 -1.08 4.26
N MET A 387 -26.78 -1.43 5.13
CA MET A 387 -28.15 -1.85 4.78
C MET A 387 -28.90 -0.88 3.85
N PHE A 388 -28.69 0.43 3.96
CA PHE A 388 -29.38 1.41 3.10
C PHE A 388 -28.74 1.55 1.74
N ASP A 389 -27.42 1.41 1.68
CA ASP A 389 -26.66 1.40 0.42
C ASP A 389 -26.95 0.11 -0.34
N ASP A 390 -26.97 -1.01 0.36
CA ASP A 390 -27.35 -2.32 -0.18
C ASP A 390 -28.79 -2.33 -0.70
N LEU A 391 -29.71 -1.73 0.05
CA LEU A 391 -31.12 -1.61 -0.36
C LEU A 391 -31.24 -0.76 -1.64
N ALA A 392 -30.49 0.33 -1.75
CA ALA A 392 -30.47 1.19 -2.92
C ALA A 392 -29.92 0.49 -4.16
N HIS A 393 -28.97 -0.42 -3.98
CA HIS A 393 -28.37 -1.23 -5.05
C HIS A 393 -29.14 -2.53 -5.34
N GLY A 394 -30.19 -2.85 -4.58
CA GLY A 394 -30.99 -4.03 -4.77
C GLY A 394 -30.32 -5.33 -4.28
N ALA A 395 -29.28 -5.23 -3.44
CA ALA A 395 -28.60 -6.39 -2.87
C ALA A 395 -29.50 -7.13 -1.85
N VAL A 396 -29.47 -8.46 -1.88
CA VAL A 396 -30.23 -9.31 -0.97
C VAL A 396 -29.40 -9.66 0.25
N THR A 397 -29.63 -8.94 1.35
CA THR A 397 -29.08 -9.27 2.66
C THR A 397 -30.21 -9.57 3.64
N PRO A 398 -29.99 -10.20 4.80
CA PRO A 398 -31.02 -10.34 5.82
C PRO A 398 -31.70 -9.02 6.20
N TYR A 399 -30.91 -7.92 6.27
CA TYR A 399 -31.46 -6.60 6.60
C TYR A 399 -32.29 -5.98 5.47
N THR A 400 -31.79 -5.99 4.23
CA THR A 400 -32.52 -5.40 3.09
C THR A 400 -33.82 -6.15 2.82
N TYR A 401 -33.77 -7.49 2.93
CA TYR A 401 -34.95 -8.32 2.75
C TYR A 401 -35.98 -8.12 3.87
N TYR A 402 -35.53 -8.07 5.14
CA TYR A 402 -36.41 -7.77 6.27
C TYR A 402 -37.05 -6.37 6.13
N LEU A 403 -36.29 -5.34 5.83
CA LEU A 403 -36.81 -3.97 5.63
C LEU A 403 -37.89 -3.90 4.54
N LYS A 404 -37.75 -4.69 3.49
CA LYS A 404 -38.71 -4.72 2.38
C LYS A 404 -40.01 -5.50 2.70
N TYR A 405 -39.89 -6.63 3.43
CA TYR A 405 -40.99 -7.61 3.55
C TYR A 405 -41.56 -7.81 4.95
N TYR A 406 -41.01 -7.23 6.02
CA TYR A 406 -41.41 -7.51 7.40
C TYR A 406 -42.91 -7.27 7.68
N GLN A 407 -43.55 -6.33 6.97
CA GLN A 407 -45.02 -6.07 7.12
C GLN A 407 -45.90 -7.15 6.47
N GLN A 408 -45.34 -7.87 5.48
CA GLN A 408 -46.07 -8.88 4.69
C GLN A 408 -45.74 -10.30 5.13
N ARG A 409 -44.57 -10.49 5.75
CA ARG A 409 -43.99 -11.79 6.13
C ARG A 409 -43.67 -11.81 7.61
N ASN A 410 -44.62 -12.26 8.43
CA ASN A 410 -44.48 -12.37 9.90
C ASN A 410 -43.54 -13.50 10.32
N ASP A 411 -43.16 -14.37 9.39
CA ASP A 411 -42.24 -15.49 9.60
C ASP A 411 -40.76 -15.09 9.44
N LEU A 412 -40.46 -13.88 8.98
CA LEU A 412 -39.10 -13.41 8.81
C LEU A 412 -38.43 -13.12 10.15
N LEU A 413 -37.22 -13.68 10.31
CA LEU A 413 -36.39 -13.37 11.46
C LEU A 413 -35.89 -11.94 11.38
N ASN A 414 -36.01 -11.21 12.48
CA ASN A 414 -35.42 -9.88 12.61
C ASN A 414 -33.88 -10.01 12.66
N PRO A 415 -33.11 -9.46 11.67
CA PRO A 415 -31.67 -9.63 11.62
C PRO A 415 -30.94 -8.97 12.78
N PHE A 416 -31.51 -7.96 13.41
CA PHE A 416 -30.94 -7.31 14.58
C PHE A 416 -31.17 -8.14 15.86
N GLU A 417 -32.27 -8.88 15.97
CA GLU A 417 -32.47 -9.87 17.04
C GLU A 417 -31.48 -11.02 16.90
N MET A 418 -31.29 -11.52 15.68
CA MET A 418 -30.27 -12.52 15.34
C MET A 418 -28.86 -12.03 15.71
N TYR A 419 -28.51 -10.79 15.39
CA TYR A 419 -27.22 -10.19 15.74
C TYR A 419 -26.95 -10.24 17.26
N TRP A 420 -27.93 -9.88 18.08
CA TRP A 420 -27.79 -9.95 19.54
C TRP A 420 -27.79 -11.38 20.08
N ALA A 421 -28.54 -12.27 19.48
CA ALA A 421 -28.50 -13.69 19.83
C ALA A 421 -27.12 -14.30 19.54
N VAL A 422 -26.51 -13.95 18.41
CA VAL A 422 -25.13 -14.36 18.06
C VAL A 422 -24.13 -13.82 19.05
N ILE A 423 -24.25 -12.54 19.47
CA ILE A 423 -23.36 -11.95 20.50
C ILE A 423 -23.47 -12.73 21.81
N HIS A 424 -24.69 -13.02 22.27
CA HIS A 424 -24.88 -13.79 23.47
C HIS A 424 -24.29 -15.20 23.36
N TYR A 425 -24.55 -15.88 22.24
CA TYR A 425 -24.02 -17.22 21.98
C TYR A 425 -22.49 -17.23 21.93
N LEU A 426 -21.88 -16.23 21.27
CA LEU A 426 -20.43 -16.05 21.27
C LEU A 426 -19.88 -15.92 22.68
N VAL A 427 -20.44 -15.00 23.46
CA VAL A 427 -19.94 -14.70 24.82
C VAL A 427 -20.09 -15.90 25.75
N HIS A 428 -21.24 -16.55 25.78
CA HIS A 428 -21.56 -17.54 26.82
C HIS A 428 -21.22 -18.98 26.41
N GLU A 429 -21.53 -19.37 25.17
CA GLU A 429 -21.37 -20.76 24.72
C GLU A 429 -20.00 -20.98 24.05
N VAL A 430 -19.58 -20.06 23.16
CA VAL A 430 -18.34 -20.25 22.38
C VAL A 430 -17.10 -19.88 23.21
N TYR A 431 -17.13 -18.75 23.91
CA TYR A 431 -16.02 -18.25 24.72
C TYR A 431 -16.25 -18.42 26.23
N ARG A 432 -17.25 -19.22 26.64
CA ARG A 432 -17.48 -19.66 28.02
C ARG A 432 -17.51 -18.53 29.05
N ALA A 433 -18.13 -17.41 28.69
CA ALA A 433 -18.27 -16.20 29.51
C ALA A 433 -16.94 -15.56 29.98
N ASP A 434 -15.84 -15.77 29.21
CA ASP A 434 -14.58 -15.10 29.49
C ASP A 434 -14.76 -13.57 29.54
N GLU A 435 -14.24 -12.96 30.59
CA GLU A 435 -14.46 -11.54 30.88
C GLU A 435 -13.81 -10.62 29.82
N GLN A 436 -12.62 -10.95 29.36
CA GLN A 436 -11.89 -10.16 28.36
C GLN A 436 -12.58 -10.26 27.01
N THR A 437 -12.99 -11.44 26.61
CA THR A 437 -13.75 -11.71 25.38
C THR A 437 -15.07 -10.94 25.37
N ARG A 438 -15.83 -11.03 26.45
CA ARG A 438 -17.09 -10.29 26.62
C ARG A 438 -16.88 -8.77 26.49
N GLU A 439 -15.85 -8.24 27.13
CA GLU A 439 -15.50 -6.83 27.02
C GLU A 439 -15.24 -6.40 25.58
N VAL A 440 -14.45 -7.16 24.84
CA VAL A 440 -14.08 -6.87 23.44
C VAL A 440 -15.29 -6.93 22.53
N ILE A 441 -16.12 -7.97 22.64
CA ILE A 441 -17.31 -8.15 21.79
C ILE A 441 -18.33 -7.04 22.03
N LEU A 442 -18.66 -6.74 23.29
CA LEU A 442 -19.62 -5.69 23.62
C LEU A 442 -19.11 -4.29 23.25
N ALA A 443 -17.83 -4.00 23.50
CA ALA A 443 -17.23 -2.75 23.08
C ALA A 443 -17.30 -2.57 21.55
N ARG A 444 -17.03 -3.64 20.77
CA ARG A 444 -17.12 -3.60 19.31
C ARG A 444 -18.54 -3.39 18.81
N ALA A 445 -19.52 -4.05 19.43
CA ALA A 445 -20.94 -3.88 19.11
C ALA A 445 -21.40 -2.42 19.36
N ILE A 446 -21.09 -1.85 20.53
CA ILE A 446 -21.42 -0.45 20.85
C ILE A 446 -20.69 0.51 19.90
N ASN A 447 -19.43 0.25 19.56
CA ASN A 447 -18.69 1.07 18.60
C ASN A 447 -19.39 1.08 17.22
N GLY A 448 -19.82 -0.09 16.72
CA GLY A 448 -20.59 -0.20 15.47
C GLY A 448 -21.85 0.65 15.46
N LEU A 449 -22.63 0.58 16.55
CA LEU A 449 -23.85 1.36 16.70
C LEU A 449 -23.59 2.88 16.84
N LYS A 450 -22.51 3.29 17.52
CA LYS A 450 -22.08 4.70 17.57
C LYS A 450 -21.76 5.25 16.17
N ARG A 451 -21.04 4.49 15.38
CA ARG A 451 -20.73 4.86 13.98
C ARG A 451 -22.00 4.95 13.13
N ALA A 452 -22.93 4.01 13.29
CA ALA A 452 -24.22 4.07 12.60
C ALA A 452 -25.02 5.31 13.01
N TYR A 453 -25.03 5.67 14.31
CA TYR A 453 -25.65 6.89 14.80
C TYR A 453 -25.03 8.15 14.18
N GLU A 454 -23.70 8.22 14.10
CA GLU A 454 -22.98 9.34 13.49
C GLU A 454 -23.26 9.46 11.98
N ARG A 455 -23.29 8.34 11.27
CA ARG A 455 -23.49 8.30 9.81
C ARG A 455 -24.93 8.60 9.40
N LEU A 456 -25.92 8.01 10.09
CA LEU A 456 -27.34 8.17 9.76
C LEU A 456 -27.93 9.47 10.28
N GLY A 457 -27.33 10.06 11.32
CA GLY A 457 -27.92 11.15 12.10
C GLY A 457 -29.01 10.69 13.05
N ALA A 458 -29.33 11.53 14.02
CA ALA A 458 -30.18 11.16 15.16
C ALA A 458 -31.61 10.69 14.77
N ALA A 459 -32.23 11.36 13.78
CA ALA A 459 -33.62 11.05 13.40
C ALA A 459 -33.70 9.68 12.70
N ARG A 460 -32.93 9.48 11.61
CA ARG A 460 -32.96 8.24 10.84
C ARG A 460 -32.49 7.03 11.67
N TYR A 461 -31.48 7.24 12.50
CA TYR A 461 -31.04 6.20 13.44
C TYR A 461 -32.15 5.81 14.40
N ALA A 462 -32.89 6.77 15.00
CA ALA A 462 -33.97 6.49 15.92
C ALA A 462 -35.10 5.69 15.25
N GLU A 463 -35.53 6.08 14.04
CA GLU A 463 -36.55 5.34 13.25
C GLU A 463 -36.08 3.91 12.95
N THR A 464 -34.84 3.74 12.53
CA THR A 464 -34.26 2.43 12.25
C THR A 464 -34.23 1.54 13.48
N MET A 465 -33.82 2.11 14.64
CA MET A 465 -33.75 1.36 15.88
C MET A 465 -35.13 1.04 16.45
N GLU A 466 -36.13 1.91 16.28
CA GLU A 466 -37.51 1.63 16.66
C GLU A 466 -38.05 0.40 15.92
N LEU A 467 -37.82 0.35 14.59
CA LEU A 467 -38.23 -0.79 13.79
C LEU A 467 -37.53 -2.08 14.20
N LEU A 468 -36.19 -2.07 14.25
CA LEU A 468 -35.40 -3.27 14.47
C LEU A 468 -35.42 -3.80 15.91
N THR A 469 -35.79 -2.98 16.88
CA THR A 469 -35.77 -3.34 18.31
C THR A 469 -37.14 -3.42 18.95
N SER A 470 -38.19 -3.40 18.16
CA SER A 470 -39.59 -3.49 18.64
C SER A 470 -39.83 -4.70 19.56
N GLY A 471 -39.16 -5.83 19.30
CA GLY A 471 -39.20 -7.03 20.10
C GLY A 471 -38.32 -7.01 21.37
N MET A 472 -37.39 -6.04 21.54
CA MET A 472 -36.39 -6.01 22.63
C MET A 472 -36.30 -4.63 23.34
N PRO A 473 -37.39 -4.05 23.86
CA PRO A 473 -37.36 -2.69 24.34
C PRO A 473 -36.49 -2.46 25.59
N ARG A 474 -36.31 -3.50 26.42
CA ARG A 474 -35.47 -3.44 27.63
C ARG A 474 -33.98 -3.41 27.26
N LEU A 475 -33.55 -4.32 26.42
CA LEU A 475 -32.17 -4.38 25.91
C LEU A 475 -31.83 -3.11 25.15
N ASN A 476 -32.70 -2.67 24.22
CA ASN A 476 -32.48 -1.45 23.44
C ASN A 476 -32.27 -0.22 24.35
N ARG A 477 -33.04 -0.04 25.41
CA ARG A 477 -32.85 1.07 26.33
C ARG A 477 -31.43 1.12 26.92
N ILE A 478 -30.90 -0.01 27.32
CA ILE A 478 -29.54 -0.12 27.86
C ILE A 478 -28.50 0.15 26.77
N VAL A 479 -28.64 -0.49 25.63
CA VAL A 479 -27.74 -0.31 24.47
C VAL A 479 -27.70 1.16 24.04
N GLN A 480 -28.86 1.82 23.89
CA GLN A 480 -28.92 3.23 23.51
C GLN A 480 -28.29 4.15 24.55
N GLN A 481 -28.38 3.80 25.82
CA GLN A 481 -27.66 4.53 26.87
C GLN A 481 -26.15 4.42 26.69
N MET A 482 -25.62 3.21 26.31
CA MET A 482 -24.20 2.99 26.03
C MET A 482 -23.76 3.74 24.77
N VAL A 483 -24.54 3.66 23.70
CA VAL A 483 -24.25 4.39 22.44
C VAL A 483 -24.08 5.89 22.67
N ARG A 484 -24.92 6.50 23.54
CA ARG A 484 -24.84 7.95 23.82
C ARG A 484 -23.79 8.35 24.85
N GLN A 485 -23.44 7.49 25.76
CA GLN A 485 -22.67 7.86 26.96
C GLN A 485 -21.32 7.14 27.11
N ALA A 486 -21.12 6.01 26.47
CA ALA A 486 -19.87 5.27 26.59
C ALA A 486 -18.69 6.02 25.95
N GLU A 487 -17.58 6.01 26.65
CA GLU A 487 -16.28 6.49 26.20
C GLU A 487 -15.35 5.31 25.91
N ASP A 488 -14.29 5.54 25.14
CA ASP A 488 -13.20 4.58 24.92
C ASP A 488 -13.66 3.22 24.35
N VAL A 489 -14.56 3.24 23.36
CA VAL A 489 -15.01 2.04 22.64
C VAL A 489 -14.37 1.92 21.25
N ASP A 490 -13.50 2.85 20.88
CA ASP A 490 -12.77 2.80 19.63
C ASP A 490 -11.67 1.72 19.63
N PHE A 491 -11.22 1.35 18.45
CA PHE A 491 -10.24 0.32 18.20
C PHE A 491 -9.12 0.86 17.31
N LEU A 492 -7.91 0.33 17.49
CA LEU A 492 -6.73 0.73 16.73
C LEU A 492 -6.90 0.53 15.22
N ASP A 493 -7.68 -0.47 14.78
CA ASP A 493 -7.96 -0.72 13.38
C ASP A 493 -8.69 0.43 12.68
N LYS A 494 -9.52 1.19 13.43
CA LYS A 494 -10.15 2.42 12.92
C LYS A 494 -9.11 3.52 12.76
N LEU A 495 -8.34 3.78 13.81
CA LEU A 495 -7.31 4.80 13.82
C LEU A 495 -6.31 4.58 12.67
N LEU A 496 -5.79 3.36 12.53
CA LEU A 496 -4.87 3.02 11.45
C LEU A 496 -5.50 3.20 10.06
N ARG A 497 -6.79 2.88 9.90
CA ARG A 497 -7.49 3.05 8.63
C ARG A 497 -7.73 4.53 8.30
N ASP A 498 -8.16 5.31 9.28
CA ASP A 498 -8.47 6.73 9.10
C ASP A 498 -7.18 7.51 8.79
N GLU A 499 -6.07 7.24 9.50
CA GLU A 499 -4.72 7.74 9.21
C GLU A 499 -4.27 7.36 7.80
N MET A 500 -4.42 6.10 7.42
CA MET A 500 -4.06 5.63 6.09
C MET A 500 -4.88 6.35 4.99
N LEU A 501 -6.16 6.64 5.23
CA LEU A 501 -6.99 7.40 4.29
C LEU A 501 -6.55 8.84 4.14
N VAL A 502 -6.24 9.51 5.25
CA VAL A 502 -5.72 10.88 5.24
C VAL A 502 -4.38 10.92 4.50
N HIS A 503 -3.49 10.00 4.82
CA HIS A 503 -2.17 9.90 4.19
C HIS A 503 -2.25 9.68 2.67
N LEU A 504 -3.12 8.76 2.22
CA LEU A 504 -3.30 8.48 0.79
C LEU A 504 -3.89 9.68 0.03
N ARG A 505 -4.75 10.47 0.67
CA ARG A 505 -5.25 11.72 0.07
C ARG A 505 -4.14 12.76 -0.04
N GLN A 506 -3.39 12.95 1.03
CA GLN A 506 -2.24 13.86 1.04
C GLN A 506 -1.18 13.44 0.02
N GLU A 507 -0.87 12.15 -0.08
CA GLU A 507 0.06 11.65 -1.10
C GLU A 507 -0.43 11.94 -2.53
N ARG A 508 -1.72 11.80 -2.80
CA ARG A 508 -2.27 12.14 -4.12
C ARG A 508 -2.18 13.62 -4.43
N GLU A 509 -2.54 14.46 -3.47
CA GLU A 509 -2.44 15.92 -3.61
C GLU A 509 -0.99 16.33 -3.86
N GLN A 510 -0.06 15.85 -3.05
CA GLN A 510 1.37 16.10 -3.19
C GLN A 510 1.94 15.52 -4.50
N GLN A 511 1.46 14.37 -4.95
CA GLN A 511 1.88 13.78 -6.24
C GLN A 511 1.35 14.60 -7.42
N ALA A 512 0.15 15.16 -7.33
CA ALA A 512 -0.39 16.08 -8.34
C ALA A 512 0.43 17.36 -8.38
N GLU A 513 0.72 17.98 -7.22
CA GLU A 513 1.56 19.14 -7.07
C GLU A 513 2.99 18.90 -7.60
N PHE A 514 3.57 17.73 -7.30
CA PHE A 514 4.86 17.32 -7.84
C PHE A 514 4.89 17.32 -9.37
N ARG A 515 3.86 16.75 -10.02
CA ARG A 515 3.76 16.73 -11.50
C ARG A 515 3.57 18.11 -12.08
N GLU A 516 2.70 18.91 -11.49
CA GLU A 516 2.43 20.27 -11.90
C GLU A 516 3.69 21.15 -11.77
N THR A 517 4.40 21.03 -10.67
CA THR A 517 5.68 21.73 -10.44
C THR A 517 6.71 21.37 -11.52
N ILE A 518 6.87 20.07 -11.80
CA ILE A 518 7.80 19.61 -12.84
C ILE A 518 7.43 20.22 -14.19
N GLU A 519 6.16 20.18 -14.58
CA GLU A 519 5.71 20.66 -15.89
C GLU A 519 5.89 22.16 -16.02
N THR A 520 5.43 22.93 -15.02
CA THR A 520 5.49 24.39 -15.01
C THR A 520 6.94 24.90 -15.05
N VAL A 521 7.80 24.37 -14.17
CA VAL A 521 9.20 24.80 -14.14
C VAL A 521 9.94 24.36 -15.39
N ARG A 522 9.67 23.17 -15.92
CA ARG A 522 10.27 22.68 -17.17
C ARG A 522 9.89 23.56 -18.36
N GLN A 523 8.62 23.94 -18.47
CA GLN A 523 8.19 24.85 -19.54
C GLN A 523 8.92 26.18 -19.47
N HIS A 524 8.96 26.81 -18.30
CA HIS A 524 9.65 28.09 -18.10
C HIS A 524 11.16 28.01 -18.40
N LEU A 525 11.81 26.91 -17.99
CA LEU A 525 13.21 26.67 -18.31
C LEU A 525 13.42 26.52 -19.84
N ASN A 526 12.60 25.76 -20.54
CA ASN A 526 12.72 25.57 -21.98
C ASN A 526 12.60 26.87 -22.76
N GLU A 527 11.82 27.85 -22.27
CA GLU A 527 11.69 29.19 -22.85
C GLU A 527 12.95 30.07 -22.61
N THR A 528 13.63 29.89 -21.48
CA THR A 528 14.73 30.76 -21.03
C THR A 528 16.12 30.19 -21.28
N LEU A 529 16.28 28.91 -21.59
CA LEU A 529 17.56 28.25 -21.83
C LEU A 529 18.21 28.62 -23.16
N PRO A 530 17.47 28.78 -24.30
CA PRO A 530 18.09 29.05 -25.59
C PRO A 530 18.87 30.35 -25.58
N LEU A 531 20.06 30.32 -26.17
CA LEU A 531 20.94 31.48 -26.29
C LEU A 531 20.52 32.36 -27.48
N ALA A 532 20.30 33.63 -27.21
CA ALA A 532 19.98 34.60 -28.25
C ALA A 532 21.21 34.95 -29.09
N LYS A 533 21.05 35.05 -30.39
CA LYS A 533 22.03 35.65 -31.30
C LYS A 533 22.00 37.16 -31.14
N ARG A 534 23.16 37.77 -31.10
CA ARG A 534 23.32 39.21 -31.03
C ARG A 534 23.78 39.75 -32.38
N ASP A 535 23.27 40.90 -32.77
CA ASP A 535 23.71 41.58 -34.00
C ASP A 535 25.22 41.85 -33.98
N GLY A 536 25.88 41.59 -35.12
CA GLY A 536 27.32 41.82 -35.26
C GLY A 536 28.22 40.68 -34.79
N LEU A 537 27.67 39.47 -34.50
CA LEU A 537 28.48 38.31 -34.18
C LEU A 537 29.29 37.83 -35.43
N LEU A 538 30.47 37.28 -35.14
CA LEU A 538 31.23 36.55 -36.18
C LEU A 538 30.48 35.28 -36.61
N PRO A 539 30.51 34.86 -37.89
CA PRO A 539 29.80 33.68 -38.36
C PRO A 539 30.12 32.41 -37.56
N MET A 540 31.33 32.26 -37.05
CA MET A 540 31.72 31.11 -36.22
C MET A 540 31.02 31.13 -34.83
N ASN A 541 30.76 32.33 -34.26
CA ASN A 541 30.01 32.45 -33.02
C ASN A 541 28.52 32.07 -33.23
N GLU A 542 27.95 32.39 -34.37
CA GLU A 542 26.61 31.99 -34.74
C GLU A 542 26.49 30.47 -34.87
N LEU A 543 27.45 29.81 -35.52
CA LEU A 543 27.52 28.35 -35.63
C LEU A 543 27.53 27.68 -34.25
N LEU A 544 28.40 28.16 -33.33
CA LEU A 544 28.47 27.60 -31.98
C LEU A 544 27.16 27.83 -31.20
N ILE A 545 26.49 28.99 -31.34
CA ILE A 545 25.19 29.24 -30.70
C ILE A 545 24.12 28.29 -31.26
N ASP A 546 24.12 28.04 -32.57
CA ASP A 546 23.18 27.10 -33.19
C ASP A 546 23.43 25.68 -32.71
N ALA A 547 24.67 25.23 -32.65
CA ALA A 547 25.07 23.92 -32.16
C ALA A 547 24.67 23.71 -30.68
N VAL A 548 24.92 24.71 -29.84
CA VAL A 548 24.53 24.69 -28.44
C VAL A 548 23.01 24.68 -28.30
N ASN A 549 22.29 25.54 -29.02
CA ASN A 549 20.83 25.58 -28.98
C ASN A 549 20.20 24.27 -29.47
N TYR A 550 20.79 23.62 -30.47
CA TYR A 550 20.37 22.29 -30.89
C TYR A 550 20.39 21.29 -29.72
N SER A 551 21.44 21.27 -28.89
CA SER A 551 21.53 20.41 -27.71
C SER A 551 20.58 20.83 -26.58
N LEU A 552 20.42 22.14 -26.35
CA LEU A 552 19.53 22.68 -25.32
C LEU A 552 18.04 22.44 -25.62
N GLN A 553 17.64 22.45 -26.90
CA GLN A 553 16.26 22.23 -27.34
C GLN A 553 15.84 20.75 -27.32
N GLY A 554 16.75 19.83 -27.04
CA GLY A 554 16.40 18.43 -26.87
C GLY A 554 15.39 18.20 -25.72
N SER A 555 14.55 17.17 -25.86
CA SER A 555 13.52 16.80 -24.89
C SER A 555 14.15 16.25 -23.59
N GLY A 556 14.72 17.15 -22.78
CA GLY A 556 15.31 16.81 -21.47
C GLY A 556 14.28 16.85 -20.35
N LYS A 557 14.38 15.93 -19.37
CA LYS A 557 13.55 15.94 -18.16
C LYS A 557 13.81 17.15 -17.25
N ARG A 558 14.91 17.87 -17.42
CA ARG A 558 15.32 19.07 -16.67
C ARG A 558 15.33 18.88 -15.14
N LEU A 559 15.56 17.68 -14.65
CA LEU A 559 15.43 17.36 -13.24
C LEU A 559 16.36 18.19 -12.33
N ARG A 560 17.62 18.43 -12.75
CA ARG A 560 18.58 19.18 -11.94
C ARG A 560 18.13 20.61 -11.66
N PRO A 561 17.82 21.44 -12.67
CA PRO A 561 17.33 22.79 -12.40
C PRO A 561 15.93 22.80 -11.75
N ILE A 562 15.07 21.80 -11.97
CA ILE A 562 13.78 21.71 -11.28
C ILE A 562 13.99 21.48 -9.79
N VAL A 563 14.84 20.53 -9.41
CA VAL A 563 15.21 20.30 -8.00
C VAL A 563 15.79 21.56 -7.37
N ALA A 564 16.69 22.24 -8.06
CA ALA A 564 17.28 23.50 -7.57
C ALA A 564 16.23 24.61 -7.44
N TRP A 565 15.24 24.69 -8.34
CA TRP A 565 14.14 25.62 -8.24
C TRP A 565 13.28 25.33 -7.00
N VAL A 566 12.91 24.07 -6.77
CA VAL A 566 12.11 23.68 -5.60
C VAL A 566 12.85 24.03 -4.31
N MET A 567 14.13 23.72 -4.22
CA MET A 567 14.92 24.06 -3.05
C MET A 567 15.02 25.58 -2.86
N ALA A 568 15.35 26.32 -3.92
CA ALA A 568 15.53 27.76 -3.84
C ALA A 568 14.21 28.49 -3.55
N VAL A 569 13.15 28.19 -4.31
CA VAL A 569 11.91 28.98 -4.29
C VAL A 569 10.91 28.45 -3.28
N GLN A 570 10.61 27.14 -3.31
CA GLN A 570 9.60 26.59 -2.42
C GLN A 570 10.12 26.35 -1.00
N HIS A 571 11.35 25.84 -0.85
CA HIS A 571 11.88 25.51 0.46
C HIS A 571 12.54 26.73 1.15
N TYR A 572 13.42 27.43 0.45
CA TYR A 572 14.14 28.59 1.03
C TYR A 572 13.45 29.94 0.80
N GLY A 573 12.37 29.99 0.02
CA GLY A 573 11.62 31.24 -0.20
C GLY A 573 12.36 32.32 -1.01
N LEU A 574 13.36 31.93 -1.81
CA LEU A 574 14.09 32.88 -2.67
C LEU A 574 13.21 33.27 -3.87
N GLN A 575 13.37 34.50 -4.36
CA GLN A 575 12.62 34.97 -5.52
C GLN A 575 13.08 34.26 -6.80
N GLN A 576 12.12 33.81 -7.60
CA GLN A 576 12.38 33.02 -8.82
C GLN A 576 13.32 33.76 -9.79
N GLU A 577 13.10 35.03 -10.02
CA GLU A 577 13.87 35.86 -10.97
C GLU A 577 15.35 35.95 -10.57
N VAL A 578 15.61 35.96 -9.27
CA VAL A 578 16.97 36.09 -8.72
C VAL A 578 17.75 34.79 -8.86
N VAL A 579 17.06 33.63 -8.81
CA VAL A 579 17.73 32.32 -8.89
C VAL A 579 17.76 31.73 -10.32
N MET A 580 17.11 32.36 -11.30
CA MET A 580 17.12 31.89 -12.68
C MET A 580 18.53 31.70 -13.28
N PRO A 581 19.53 32.56 -13.00
CA PRO A 581 20.90 32.32 -13.44
C PRO A 581 21.48 31.00 -12.91
N LEU A 582 21.21 30.65 -11.66
CA LEU A 582 21.62 29.37 -11.07
C LEU A 582 21.01 28.20 -11.86
N LEU A 583 19.70 28.26 -12.13
CA LEU A 583 18.98 27.17 -12.83
C LEU A 583 19.54 26.96 -14.25
N ARG A 584 19.78 28.04 -14.98
CA ARG A 584 20.42 27.97 -16.30
C ARG A 584 21.84 27.43 -16.21
N SER A 585 22.61 27.81 -15.21
CA SER A 585 23.99 27.35 -15.02
C SER A 585 24.04 25.82 -14.86
N LEU A 586 23.15 25.27 -14.07
CA LEU A 586 23.04 23.82 -13.83
C LEU A 586 22.68 23.04 -15.12
N GLU A 587 21.77 23.56 -15.93
CA GLU A 587 21.41 22.89 -17.19
C GLU A 587 22.49 23.04 -18.26
N TYR A 588 23.18 24.18 -18.32
CA TYR A 588 24.31 24.38 -19.23
C TYR A 588 25.45 23.41 -18.93
N MET A 589 25.80 23.26 -17.64
CA MET A 589 26.81 22.33 -17.20
C MET A 589 26.41 20.89 -17.50
N HIS A 590 25.15 20.52 -17.26
CA HIS A 590 24.66 19.20 -17.58
C HIS A 590 24.64 18.92 -19.08
N THR A 591 24.23 19.92 -19.89
CA THR A 591 24.23 19.73 -21.36
C THR A 591 25.65 19.60 -21.89
N ALA A 592 26.60 20.37 -21.33
CA ALA A 592 28.03 20.23 -21.66
C ALA A 592 28.53 18.80 -21.35
N SER A 593 28.23 18.28 -20.17
CA SER A 593 28.66 16.90 -19.82
C SER A 593 28.14 15.87 -20.80
N LEU A 594 26.86 15.98 -21.23
CA LEU A 594 26.28 15.06 -22.21
C LEU A 594 26.96 15.16 -23.59
N ILE A 595 27.34 16.37 -24.03
CA ILE A 595 28.05 16.58 -25.27
C ILE A 595 29.42 15.88 -25.23
N PHE A 596 30.17 16.00 -24.11
CA PHE A 596 31.46 15.33 -23.95
C PHE A 596 31.29 13.81 -23.85
N ASP A 597 30.32 13.32 -23.12
CA ASP A 597 30.05 11.89 -22.99
C ASP A 597 29.80 11.23 -24.36
N ASP A 598 29.09 11.93 -25.26
CA ASP A 598 28.74 11.44 -26.59
C ASP A 598 29.94 11.39 -27.57
N LEU A 599 31.07 12.03 -27.30
CA LEU A 599 32.23 12.09 -28.22
C LEU A 599 32.79 10.73 -28.54
N PRO A 600 33.42 10.57 -29.75
CA PRO A 600 34.09 9.35 -30.10
C PRO A 600 35.21 8.87 -29.16
N SER A 601 35.79 9.80 -28.40
CA SER A 601 36.82 9.53 -27.41
C SER A 601 36.24 8.96 -26.08
N GLN A 602 34.91 8.97 -25.90
CA GLN A 602 34.21 8.47 -24.70
C GLN A 602 33.22 7.36 -25.05
N ASP A 603 31.92 7.67 -25.17
CA ASP A 603 30.89 6.67 -25.42
C ASP A 603 30.59 6.44 -26.93
N ASN A 604 31.08 7.34 -27.80
CA ASN A 604 30.85 7.31 -29.25
C ASN A 604 29.37 7.12 -29.63
N SER A 605 28.49 7.85 -28.97
CA SER A 605 27.05 7.70 -29.16
C SER A 605 26.56 8.46 -30.38
N SER A 606 25.95 7.77 -31.35
CA SER A 606 25.43 8.40 -32.58
C SER A 606 24.12 9.16 -32.32
N THR A 607 23.37 8.82 -31.29
CA THR A 607 22.08 9.44 -30.96
C THR A 607 21.91 9.71 -29.47
N ARG A 608 21.30 10.83 -29.16
CA ARG A 608 20.90 11.21 -27.78
C ARG A 608 19.46 11.74 -27.77
N ARG A 609 18.61 11.16 -26.94
CA ARG A 609 17.17 11.55 -26.83
C ARG A 609 16.44 11.53 -28.19
N GLY A 610 16.71 10.53 -29.02
CA GLY A 610 16.10 10.36 -30.34
C GLY A 610 16.60 11.34 -31.43
N ARG A 611 17.67 12.09 -31.16
CA ARG A 611 18.30 13.01 -32.12
C ARG A 611 19.77 12.66 -32.31
N MET A 612 20.34 13.02 -33.46
CA MET A 612 21.79 12.86 -33.75
C MET A 612 22.60 13.64 -32.71
N THR A 613 23.73 13.13 -32.26
CA THR A 613 24.67 13.82 -31.39
C THR A 613 25.43 14.92 -32.15
N LEU A 614 26.01 15.90 -31.44
CA LEU A 614 26.66 17.04 -32.10
C LEU A 614 27.85 16.63 -32.97
N HIS A 615 28.62 15.64 -32.58
CA HIS A 615 29.78 15.20 -33.33
C HIS A 615 29.37 14.46 -34.63
N GLU A 616 28.19 13.85 -34.68
CA GLU A 616 27.61 13.24 -35.86
C GLU A 616 26.93 14.26 -36.79
N LEU A 617 26.31 15.31 -36.19
CA LEU A 617 25.60 16.35 -36.94
C LEU A 617 26.56 17.35 -37.57
N HIS A 618 27.68 17.66 -36.91
CA HIS A 618 28.71 18.59 -37.33
C HIS A 618 30.06 17.85 -37.44
N ASP A 619 30.87 17.97 -36.39
CA ASP A 619 32.17 17.30 -36.24
C ASP A 619 32.57 17.31 -34.72
N SER A 620 33.60 16.54 -34.36
CA SER A 620 34.11 16.44 -33.00
C SER A 620 34.61 17.80 -32.47
N ALA A 621 35.26 18.60 -33.30
CA ALA A 621 35.80 19.90 -32.85
C ALA A 621 34.66 20.87 -32.50
N THR A 622 33.59 20.94 -33.31
CA THR A 622 32.42 21.74 -33.03
C THR A 622 31.71 21.25 -31.75
N ALA A 623 31.63 19.94 -31.55
CA ALA A 623 31.04 19.39 -30.32
C ALA A 623 31.86 19.76 -29.08
N GLU A 624 33.19 19.56 -29.10
CA GLU A 624 34.09 19.93 -27.99
C GLU A 624 34.01 21.41 -27.65
N LEU A 625 34.08 22.28 -28.67
CA LEU A 625 34.01 23.73 -28.48
C LEU A 625 32.62 24.17 -27.98
N SER A 626 31.53 23.50 -28.37
CA SER A 626 30.19 23.73 -27.85
C SER A 626 30.07 23.37 -26.37
N GLY A 627 30.67 22.26 -25.97
CA GLY A 627 30.76 21.86 -24.55
C GLY A 627 31.53 22.89 -23.73
N LEU A 628 32.71 23.30 -24.16
CA LEU A 628 33.49 24.34 -23.50
C LEU A 628 32.74 25.68 -23.42
N PHE A 629 32.03 26.06 -24.47
CA PHE A 629 31.23 27.26 -24.52
C PHE A 629 30.13 27.25 -23.45
N LEU A 630 29.44 26.11 -23.29
CA LEU A 630 28.40 25.96 -22.25
C LEU A 630 28.97 26.01 -20.85
N ILE A 631 30.15 25.46 -20.57
CA ILE A 631 30.83 25.56 -19.28
C ILE A 631 31.09 27.06 -18.96
N GLN A 632 31.66 27.84 -19.94
CA GLN A 632 31.90 29.26 -19.71
C GLN A 632 30.59 30.03 -19.51
N LYS A 633 29.53 29.65 -20.20
CA LYS A 633 28.20 30.22 -19.98
C LYS A 633 27.64 29.91 -18.59
N SER A 634 27.82 28.70 -18.11
CA SER A 634 27.44 28.29 -16.76
C SER A 634 28.12 29.20 -15.69
N ILE A 635 29.44 29.39 -15.78
CA ILE A 635 30.20 30.26 -14.87
C ILE A 635 29.69 31.70 -14.93
N ARG A 636 29.42 32.23 -16.15
CA ARG A 636 28.89 33.59 -16.30
C ARG A 636 27.50 33.78 -15.70
N GLU A 637 26.62 32.76 -15.78
CA GLU A 637 25.33 32.80 -15.12
C GLU A 637 25.50 32.84 -13.60
N GLN A 638 26.39 32.03 -13.03
CA GLN A 638 26.68 32.05 -11.59
C GLN A 638 27.23 33.39 -11.14
N ALA A 639 28.18 33.98 -11.91
CA ALA A 639 28.74 35.28 -11.62
C ALA A 639 27.73 36.44 -11.78
N SER A 640 26.58 36.22 -12.43
CA SER A 640 25.50 37.20 -12.58
C SER A 640 24.44 37.16 -11.47
N LEU A 641 24.67 36.42 -10.41
CA LEU A 641 23.78 36.33 -9.24
C LEU A 641 23.86 37.60 -8.36
N ASN A 642 23.51 38.73 -8.92
CA ASN A 642 23.67 40.04 -8.32
C ASN A 642 22.77 40.32 -7.09
N GLY A 643 21.80 39.43 -6.82
CA GLY A 643 20.91 39.53 -5.66
C GLY A 643 21.54 39.00 -4.36
N PHE A 644 22.76 38.46 -4.41
CA PHE A 644 23.44 37.81 -3.28
C PHE A 644 24.76 38.49 -2.96
N ALA A 645 25.26 38.29 -1.73
CA ALA A 645 26.55 38.82 -1.31
C ALA A 645 27.68 38.23 -2.19
N PRO A 646 28.68 39.03 -2.59
CA PRO A 646 29.77 38.52 -3.44
C PRO A 646 30.49 37.31 -2.87
N GLU A 647 30.67 37.26 -1.55
CA GLU A 647 31.29 36.16 -0.84
C GLU A 647 30.49 34.86 -1.02
N THR A 648 29.17 34.93 -0.94
CA THR A 648 28.26 33.78 -1.16
C THR A 648 28.34 33.29 -2.63
N VAL A 649 28.40 34.23 -3.58
CA VAL A 649 28.53 33.89 -5.00
C VAL A 649 29.91 33.24 -5.28
N LEU A 650 30.98 33.74 -4.65
CA LEU A 650 32.31 33.11 -4.79
C LEU A 650 32.32 31.69 -4.18
N GLN A 651 31.72 31.48 -3.02
CA GLN A 651 31.57 30.14 -2.41
C GLN A 651 30.77 29.20 -3.31
N LEU A 652 29.71 29.68 -3.94
CA LEU A 652 28.90 28.92 -4.86
C LEU A 652 29.70 28.52 -6.13
N ILE A 653 30.48 29.45 -6.69
CA ILE A 653 31.32 29.15 -7.86
C ILE A 653 32.42 28.16 -7.51
N ASP A 654 33.06 28.30 -6.34
CA ASP A 654 34.08 27.38 -5.84
C ASP A 654 33.49 25.97 -5.67
N TYR A 655 32.32 25.90 -4.99
CA TYR A 655 31.59 24.63 -4.82
C TYR A 655 31.21 24.00 -6.17
N SER A 656 30.71 24.79 -7.11
CA SER A 656 30.35 24.32 -8.47
C SER A 656 31.59 23.77 -9.22
N ALA A 657 32.75 24.43 -9.08
CA ALA A 657 34.00 23.99 -9.67
C ALA A 657 34.48 22.67 -9.06
N GLN A 658 34.43 22.54 -7.72
CA GLN A 658 34.73 21.30 -7.03
C GLN A 658 33.84 20.13 -7.53
N LYS A 659 32.52 20.33 -7.68
CA LYS A 659 31.62 19.31 -8.21
C LYS A 659 31.91 18.96 -9.67
N ALA A 660 32.34 19.90 -10.49
CA ALA A 660 32.78 19.64 -11.86
C ALA A 660 34.06 18.79 -11.89
N GLU A 661 35.03 19.02 -11.00
CA GLU A 661 36.24 18.19 -10.85
C GLU A 661 35.87 16.75 -10.44
N GLU A 662 34.94 16.61 -9.48
CA GLU A 662 34.40 15.32 -9.04
C GLU A 662 33.74 14.56 -10.20
N LEU A 663 32.92 15.25 -11.02
CA LEU A 663 32.28 14.66 -12.21
C LEU A 663 33.30 14.19 -13.26
N CYS A 664 34.35 14.98 -13.52
CA CYS A 664 35.46 14.58 -14.41
C CYS A 664 36.18 13.35 -13.87
N THR A 665 36.41 13.30 -12.56
CA THR A 665 37.02 12.15 -11.90
C THR A 665 36.13 10.91 -12.05
N GLY A 666 34.83 11.01 -11.83
CA GLY A 666 33.85 9.94 -11.98
C GLY A 666 33.82 9.40 -13.42
N GLN A 667 33.81 10.27 -14.42
CA GLN A 667 33.87 9.83 -15.83
C GLN A 667 35.18 9.15 -16.16
N ALA A 668 36.31 9.65 -15.67
CA ALA A 668 37.62 9.00 -15.89
C ALA A 668 37.68 7.62 -15.20
N MET A 669 37.10 7.49 -14.00
CA MET A 669 37.03 6.19 -13.33
C MET A 669 36.14 5.22 -14.10
N ASP A 670 34.99 5.63 -14.59
CA ASP A 670 34.08 4.82 -15.39
C ASP A 670 34.74 4.32 -16.68
N LEU A 671 35.42 5.20 -17.45
CA LEU A 671 36.15 4.83 -18.67
C LEU A 671 37.26 3.83 -18.39
N ARG A 672 38.00 3.96 -17.27
CA ARG A 672 39.07 3.05 -16.89
C ARG A 672 38.58 1.72 -16.33
N ALA A 673 37.36 1.70 -15.79
CA ALA A 673 36.76 0.50 -15.20
C ALA A 673 36.20 -0.47 -16.25
N ARG A 674 36.11 -0.09 -17.53
CA ARG A 674 35.62 -0.95 -18.62
C ARG A 674 36.45 -2.25 -18.69
N GLY A 675 35.77 -3.38 -18.80
CA GLY A 675 36.40 -4.69 -18.79
C GLY A 675 36.93 -5.19 -17.45
N GLN A 676 36.74 -4.43 -16.34
CA GLN A 676 37.17 -4.81 -15.01
C GLN A 676 35.99 -5.24 -14.14
N ARG A 677 36.22 -6.22 -13.24
CA ARG A 677 35.25 -6.56 -12.21
C ARG A 677 35.41 -5.62 -11.00
N LEU A 678 34.39 -4.83 -10.74
CA LEU A 678 34.37 -3.88 -9.65
C LEU A 678 33.80 -4.50 -8.37
N THR A 679 34.25 -4.00 -7.23
CA THR A 679 33.57 -4.19 -5.93
C THR A 679 32.37 -3.25 -5.83
N LEU A 680 31.40 -3.57 -4.95
CA LEU A 680 30.26 -2.70 -4.70
C LEU A 680 30.67 -1.28 -4.25
N ALA A 681 31.70 -1.17 -3.43
CA ALA A 681 32.22 0.12 -2.97
C ALA A 681 32.76 0.97 -4.15
N GLN A 682 33.57 0.38 -5.03
CA GLN A 682 34.09 1.06 -6.21
C GLN A 682 32.98 1.49 -7.16
N LEU A 683 31.96 0.63 -7.31
CA LEU A 683 30.81 0.95 -8.16
C LEU A 683 30.00 2.12 -7.58
N ASN A 684 29.76 2.14 -6.27
CA ASN A 684 29.13 3.27 -5.58
C ASN A 684 29.90 4.58 -5.76
N ASP A 685 31.23 4.54 -5.62
CA ASP A 685 32.09 5.72 -5.81
C ASP A 685 31.98 6.24 -7.24
N ILE A 686 32.11 5.37 -8.26
CA ILE A 686 31.97 5.76 -9.67
C ILE A 686 30.60 6.39 -9.92
N CYS A 687 29.52 5.76 -9.46
CA CYS A 687 28.17 6.28 -9.64
C CYS A 687 27.95 7.61 -8.95
N PHE A 688 28.46 7.77 -7.73
CA PHE A 688 28.36 9.06 -7.05
C PHE A 688 29.11 10.15 -7.79
N TYR A 689 30.36 9.94 -8.12
CA TYR A 689 31.17 10.96 -8.80
C TYR A 689 30.67 11.23 -10.23
N LYS A 690 30.21 10.23 -10.97
CA LYS A 690 29.69 10.41 -12.34
C LYS A 690 28.31 11.06 -12.38
N THR A 691 27.41 10.73 -11.43
CA THR A 691 26.00 11.12 -11.49
C THR A 691 25.54 11.86 -10.25
N GLY A 692 25.87 11.35 -9.07
CA GLY A 692 25.42 11.86 -7.78
C GLY A 692 25.93 13.27 -7.46
N ALA A 693 27.16 13.59 -7.81
CA ALA A 693 27.76 14.92 -7.56
C ALA A 693 26.98 16.06 -8.23
N ALA A 694 26.49 15.84 -9.47
CA ALA A 694 25.65 16.83 -10.14
C ALA A 694 24.26 16.96 -9.51
N PHE A 695 23.74 15.88 -8.94
CA PHE A 695 22.48 15.90 -8.20
C PHE A 695 22.66 16.62 -6.85
N GLU A 696 23.75 16.37 -6.14
CA GLU A 696 24.16 17.10 -4.94
C GLU A 696 24.24 18.60 -5.18
N ALA A 697 24.90 19.03 -6.27
CA ALA A 697 24.97 20.44 -6.64
C ALA A 697 23.59 21.09 -6.78
N SER A 698 22.61 20.37 -7.31
CA SER A 698 21.24 20.87 -7.45
C SER A 698 20.51 21.12 -6.13
N LEU A 699 20.95 20.47 -5.05
CA LEU A 699 20.40 20.64 -3.69
C LEU A 699 21.20 21.64 -2.87
N VAL A 700 22.53 21.56 -2.93
CA VAL A 700 23.40 22.33 -2.04
C VAL A 700 23.63 23.76 -2.54
N MET A 701 23.70 24.00 -3.86
CA MET A 701 23.89 25.37 -4.36
C MET A 701 22.75 26.34 -3.97
N PRO A 702 21.44 25.92 -4.03
CA PRO A 702 20.37 26.73 -3.44
C PRO A 702 20.51 26.94 -1.94
N ALA A 703 20.94 25.95 -1.19
CA ALA A 703 21.16 26.01 0.25
C ALA A 703 22.26 27.03 0.61
N LEU A 704 23.36 27.05 -0.16
CA LEU A 704 24.43 28.05 -0.01
C LEU A 704 23.91 29.47 -0.25
N LEU A 705 23.11 29.68 -1.30
CA LEU A 705 22.50 31.00 -1.56
C LEU A 705 21.57 31.47 -0.44
N ALA A 706 20.87 30.52 0.19
CA ALA A 706 19.99 30.81 1.31
C ALA A 706 20.71 30.98 2.65
N GLY A 707 22.00 30.67 2.72
CA GLY A 707 22.77 30.69 3.96
C GLY A 707 22.39 29.59 4.94
N ALA A 708 22.04 28.40 4.41
CA ALA A 708 21.67 27.26 5.23
C ALA A 708 22.81 26.77 6.13
N GLU A 709 22.47 26.23 7.29
CA GLU A 709 23.43 25.73 8.26
C GLU A 709 24.21 24.52 7.73
N ALA A 710 25.46 24.37 8.14
CA ALA A 710 26.33 23.27 7.71
C ALA A 710 25.72 21.87 8.01
N SER A 711 24.97 21.76 9.10
CA SER A 711 24.26 20.53 9.47
C SER A 711 23.16 20.15 8.47
N GLU A 712 22.44 21.13 7.95
CA GLU A 712 21.42 20.94 6.92
C GLU A 712 22.06 20.56 5.58
N ILE A 713 23.13 21.26 5.20
CA ILE A 713 23.90 20.92 3.98
C ILE A 713 24.39 19.48 4.04
N ALA A 714 24.91 19.00 5.18
CA ALA A 714 25.36 17.63 5.34
C ALA A 714 24.21 16.60 5.17
N VAL A 715 23.00 16.94 5.58
CA VAL A 715 21.80 16.10 5.35
C VAL A 715 21.45 16.05 3.87
N LEU A 716 21.46 17.20 3.18
CA LEU A 716 21.22 17.27 1.73
C LEU A 716 22.25 16.48 0.92
N GLN A 717 23.52 16.53 1.34
CA GLN A 717 24.60 15.73 0.74
C GLN A 717 24.38 14.23 0.94
N THR A 718 23.98 13.81 2.15
CA THR A 718 23.65 12.41 2.44
C THR A 718 22.47 11.94 1.58
N PHE A 719 21.42 12.75 1.46
CA PHE A 719 20.29 12.46 0.60
C PHE A 719 20.72 12.33 -0.87
N ALA A 720 21.51 13.27 -1.38
CA ALA A 720 22.00 13.28 -2.75
C ALA A 720 22.83 12.04 -3.09
N TYR A 721 23.70 11.63 -2.17
CA TYR A 721 24.50 10.42 -2.32
C TYR A 721 23.60 9.18 -2.55
N HIS A 722 22.65 8.98 -1.65
CA HIS A 722 21.79 7.81 -1.74
C HIS A 722 20.79 7.86 -2.92
N ALA A 723 20.21 9.03 -3.18
CA ALA A 723 19.29 9.22 -4.30
C ALA A 723 20.00 9.08 -5.67
N GLY A 724 21.23 9.58 -5.79
CA GLY A 724 22.04 9.46 -7.00
C GLY A 724 22.41 8.01 -7.32
N ILE A 725 22.81 7.24 -6.31
CA ILE A 725 23.11 5.80 -6.48
C ILE A 725 21.82 5.03 -6.81
N ALA A 726 20.72 5.29 -6.11
CA ALA A 726 19.42 4.67 -6.39
C ALA A 726 18.98 4.94 -7.84
N PHE A 727 19.21 6.15 -8.34
CA PHE A 727 18.92 6.51 -9.72
C PHE A 727 19.71 5.64 -10.71
N GLN A 728 21.02 5.46 -10.49
CA GLN A 728 21.86 4.64 -11.37
C GLN A 728 21.49 3.16 -11.29
N ILE A 729 21.25 2.61 -10.08
CA ILE A 729 20.83 1.21 -9.94
C ILE A 729 19.53 0.97 -10.73
N LYS A 730 18.60 1.93 -10.68
CA LYS A 730 17.35 1.82 -11.42
C LYS A 730 17.57 1.89 -12.93
N ASP A 731 18.50 2.72 -13.42
CA ASP A 731 18.90 2.73 -14.83
C ASP A 731 19.46 1.38 -15.27
N ASP A 732 20.37 0.80 -14.51
CA ASP A 732 20.96 -0.51 -14.76
C ASP A 732 19.89 -1.62 -14.83
N LEU A 733 18.91 -1.58 -13.92
CA LEU A 733 17.79 -2.53 -13.90
C LEU A 733 16.84 -2.36 -15.09
N LEU A 734 16.65 -1.13 -15.58
CA LEU A 734 15.84 -0.83 -16.75
C LEU A 734 16.56 -1.24 -18.05
N ASP A 735 17.89 -1.11 -18.12
CA ASP A 735 18.66 -1.51 -19.30
C ASP A 735 18.60 -3.03 -19.55
N VAL A 736 18.46 -3.84 -18.51
CA VAL A 736 18.31 -5.30 -18.61
C VAL A 736 16.90 -5.72 -19.02
N LYS A 737 15.85 -4.98 -18.60
CA LYS A 737 14.43 -5.36 -18.80
C LYS A 737 13.75 -4.64 -19.95
N GLY A 738 14.34 -3.56 -20.43
CA GLY A 738 13.67 -2.63 -21.32
C GLY A 738 13.44 -3.16 -22.73
N ASP A 739 12.27 -2.83 -23.28
CA ASP A 739 12.00 -2.93 -24.71
C ASP A 739 12.54 -1.65 -25.40
N VAL A 740 13.27 -1.80 -26.49
CA VAL A 740 13.87 -0.71 -27.28
C VAL A 740 12.85 0.39 -27.62
N VAL A 741 11.58 0.00 -27.84
CA VAL A 741 10.49 0.91 -28.18
C VAL A 741 10.08 1.78 -26.98
N GLN A 742 10.21 1.28 -25.74
CA GLN A 742 9.80 1.99 -24.53
C GLN A 742 10.89 2.93 -23.97
N LEU A 743 12.17 2.55 -24.10
CA LEU A 743 13.28 3.30 -23.51
C LEU A 743 13.82 4.44 -24.39
N GLY A 744 13.51 4.46 -25.68
CA GLY A 744 14.00 5.48 -26.63
C GLY A 744 15.52 5.51 -26.80
N LYS A 745 16.24 4.49 -26.33
CA LYS A 745 17.67 4.20 -26.55
C LYS A 745 17.88 2.71 -26.76
N PRO A 746 18.96 2.28 -27.45
CA PRO A 746 19.30 0.86 -27.60
C PRO A 746 19.45 0.20 -26.22
N VAL A 747 18.89 -1.00 -26.04
CA VAL A 747 19.02 -1.84 -24.85
C VAL A 747 20.33 -2.62 -24.91
N GLY A 748 20.95 -2.86 -23.74
CA GLY A 748 22.21 -3.64 -23.67
C GLY A 748 23.46 -2.84 -24.07
N GLN A 749 23.42 -1.52 -24.02
CA GLN A 749 24.61 -0.69 -24.26
C GLN A 749 25.71 -0.96 -23.22
N ASP A 750 25.34 -1.21 -21.96
CA ASP A 750 26.30 -1.53 -20.90
C ASP A 750 27.05 -2.85 -21.21
N VAL A 751 26.32 -3.82 -21.75
CA VAL A 751 26.93 -5.09 -22.20
C VAL A 751 27.85 -4.88 -23.42
N SER A 752 27.44 -4.02 -24.36
CA SER A 752 28.24 -3.70 -25.54
C SER A 752 29.49 -2.90 -25.20
N ASN A 753 29.45 -2.12 -24.13
CA ASN A 753 30.59 -1.30 -23.64
C ASN A 753 31.45 -2.02 -22.60
N ASP A 754 31.16 -3.29 -22.30
CA ASP A 754 31.85 -4.08 -21.26
C ASP A 754 31.89 -3.36 -19.88
N SER A 755 30.81 -2.64 -19.57
CA SER A 755 30.69 -1.83 -18.35
C SER A 755 30.24 -2.67 -17.18
N SER A 756 30.86 -2.50 -16.01
CA SER A 756 30.37 -3.09 -14.75
C SER A 756 29.15 -2.32 -14.24
N THR A 757 28.01 -3.00 -14.12
CA THR A 757 26.75 -2.45 -13.59
C THR A 757 26.42 -3.10 -12.26
N PHE A 758 25.48 -2.51 -11.49
CA PHE A 758 25.00 -3.15 -10.27
C PHE A 758 24.39 -4.52 -10.54
N VAL A 759 23.74 -4.69 -11.69
CA VAL A 759 23.16 -5.99 -12.09
C VAL A 759 24.25 -7.00 -12.43
N SER A 760 25.33 -6.61 -13.10
CA SER A 760 26.43 -7.51 -13.45
C SER A 760 27.24 -7.95 -12.21
N VAL A 761 27.34 -7.07 -11.19
CA VAL A 761 28.11 -7.33 -9.95
C VAL A 761 27.31 -8.12 -8.93
N LEU A 762 26.01 -7.81 -8.76
CA LEU A 762 25.17 -8.32 -7.66
C LEU A 762 24.07 -9.28 -8.12
N GLY A 763 23.86 -9.41 -9.43
CA GLY A 763 22.64 -10.00 -9.97
C GLY A 763 21.42 -9.08 -9.80
N GLU A 764 20.32 -9.35 -10.50
CA GLU A 764 19.10 -8.52 -10.47
C GLU A 764 18.53 -8.38 -9.05
N ALA A 765 18.42 -9.49 -8.32
CA ALA A 765 17.89 -9.47 -6.94
C ALA A 765 18.79 -8.65 -6.01
N GLY A 766 20.10 -8.79 -6.12
CA GLY A 766 21.07 -8.00 -5.35
C GLY A 766 20.99 -6.51 -5.65
N ALA A 767 20.89 -6.14 -6.93
CA ALA A 767 20.73 -4.76 -7.37
C ALA A 767 19.42 -4.16 -6.82
N ARG A 768 18.31 -4.91 -6.85
CA ARG A 768 17.03 -4.47 -6.26
C ARG A 768 17.11 -4.24 -4.75
N ARG A 769 17.78 -5.14 -4.01
CA ARG A 769 18.02 -4.94 -2.58
C ARG A 769 18.82 -3.67 -2.31
N GLN A 770 19.87 -3.39 -3.10
CA GLN A 770 20.65 -2.16 -2.95
C GLN A 770 19.81 -0.91 -3.29
N LEU A 771 18.98 -0.95 -4.34
CA LEU A 771 18.07 0.12 -4.68
C LEU A 771 17.20 0.50 -3.48
N TRP A 772 16.53 -0.47 -2.88
CA TRP A 772 15.68 -0.26 -1.71
C TRP A 772 16.44 0.17 -0.46
N ASN A 773 17.67 -0.33 -0.27
CA ASN A 773 18.53 0.13 0.82
C ASN A 773 18.87 1.61 0.69
N HIS A 774 19.30 2.06 -0.50
CA HIS A 774 19.58 3.47 -0.76
C HIS A 774 18.33 4.34 -0.67
N TYR A 775 17.18 3.86 -1.12
CA TYR A 775 15.89 4.51 -0.94
C TYR A 775 15.59 4.78 0.55
N CYS A 776 15.71 3.77 1.40
CA CYS A 776 15.49 3.93 2.84
C CYS A 776 16.49 4.89 3.49
N CYS A 777 17.77 4.81 3.15
CA CYS A 777 18.79 5.73 3.68
C CYS A 777 18.52 7.19 3.24
N ALA A 778 18.06 7.40 2.01
CA ALA A 778 17.67 8.73 1.53
C ALA A 778 16.46 9.28 2.29
N LEU A 779 15.43 8.47 2.54
CA LEU A 779 14.28 8.88 3.37
C LEU A 779 14.67 9.19 4.81
N GLU A 780 15.54 8.37 5.41
CA GLU A 780 16.07 8.60 6.76
C GLU A 780 16.88 9.89 6.84
N ALA A 781 17.58 10.28 5.76
CA ALA A 781 18.25 11.57 5.69
C ALA A 781 17.23 12.73 5.65
N LEU A 782 16.20 12.66 4.78
CA LEU A 782 15.18 13.71 4.68
C LEU A 782 14.46 13.99 6.01
N ARG A 783 14.26 12.97 6.85
CA ARG A 783 13.65 13.15 8.18
C ARG A 783 14.48 13.98 9.15
N LYS A 784 15.75 14.19 8.86
CA LYS A 784 16.65 15.03 9.67
C LYS A 784 16.65 16.49 9.27
N LEU A 785 15.98 16.85 8.17
CA LEU A 785 15.79 18.23 7.77
C LEU A 785 14.90 18.97 8.79
N PRO A 786 15.21 20.23 9.12
CA PRO A 786 14.42 21.04 10.04
C PRO A 786 12.99 21.28 9.55
N VAL A 787 12.82 21.38 8.24
CA VAL A 787 11.54 21.51 7.55
C VAL A 787 11.48 20.43 6.46
N GLY A 788 10.40 19.68 6.41
CA GLY A 788 10.21 18.63 5.41
C GLY A 788 10.13 19.20 3.99
N VAL A 789 10.63 18.45 3.01
CA VAL A 789 10.56 18.78 1.58
C VAL A 789 9.82 17.64 0.85
N PRO A 790 8.48 17.69 0.79
CA PRO A 790 7.68 16.62 0.19
C PRO A 790 8.08 16.30 -1.25
N PHE A 791 8.47 17.32 -2.03
CA PHE A 791 8.94 17.15 -3.39
C PHE A 791 10.12 16.17 -3.50
N LEU A 792 11.09 16.21 -2.58
CA LEU A 792 12.24 15.31 -2.60
C LEU A 792 11.84 13.86 -2.30
N LYS A 793 10.85 13.64 -1.44
CA LYS A 793 10.27 12.32 -1.21
C LYS A 793 9.64 11.79 -2.51
N HIS A 794 8.79 12.58 -3.16
CA HIS A 794 8.14 12.17 -4.40
C HIS A 794 9.12 11.99 -5.57
N LEU A 795 10.19 12.76 -5.59
CA LEU A 795 11.28 12.55 -6.56
C LEU A 795 11.97 11.19 -6.33
N LEU A 796 12.21 10.83 -5.08
CA LEU A 796 12.79 9.54 -4.73
C LEU A 796 11.85 8.38 -5.08
N ASP A 797 10.55 8.51 -4.78
CA ASP A 797 9.52 7.57 -5.20
C ASP A 797 9.48 7.41 -6.73
N TYR A 798 9.53 8.53 -7.46
CA TYR A 798 9.62 8.52 -8.92
C TYR A 798 10.87 7.80 -9.43
N ILE A 799 12.04 8.00 -8.81
CA ILE A 799 13.30 7.31 -9.16
C ILE A 799 13.14 5.80 -9.08
N VAL A 800 12.56 5.30 -7.99
CA VAL A 800 12.40 3.85 -7.73
C VAL A 800 11.30 3.23 -8.61
N GLN A 801 10.21 3.96 -8.83
CA GLN A 801 9.02 3.46 -9.51
C GLN A 801 9.03 3.61 -11.03
N ARG A 802 9.90 4.45 -11.60
CA ARG A 802 9.92 4.70 -13.05
C ARG A 802 10.13 3.43 -13.86
N GLU A 803 9.45 3.34 -15.00
CA GLU A 803 9.55 2.25 -15.97
C GLU A 803 10.36 2.63 -17.22
N ARG A 804 10.75 3.91 -17.32
CA ARG A 804 11.49 4.50 -18.45
C ARG A 804 12.35 5.70 -18.01
#